data_62a24eebd93d55308d256dd76ade21e4
#
_entry.id   62a24eebd93d55308d256dd76ade21e4
#
_cell.length_a   1.000
_cell.length_b   1.000
_cell.length_c   1.000
_cell.angle_alpha   90.00
_cell.angle_beta   90.00
_cell.angle_gamma   90.00
#
_symmetry.space_group_name_H-M   'P 1'
#
loop_
_entity.id
_entity.type
_entity.pdbx_description
1 polymer ?
#
loop_
_entity_poly.entity_id
_entity_poly.type
_entity_poly.pdbx_seq_one_letter_code
_entity_poly.pdbx_strand_id
1 'polypeptide(L)'
;MQINHLLLAPFLITNSIFSQIFTISGKISDDQSGEALPYGNVRVINTTLGTAANTNGDYEIKLSSGTYSLVASYIGHYSDTVNVDLKNNTTGINFSLIKTEIILPEIVIRPGENPALEIIRKAVEKKKERSSKLNSYEFEAYTKGLVRTTDEISARGRTVSAGIGSGEDSVDLKITGLLENQSKGYFKKPNQYKDVIIARKQSANFPPTINIVTGGRLIQNFYEDDIRFFGGRLPGPIADDALDYYYYYIDRVVLKNDRKVFKLFLQPESSDDPGFVGSIFINDSTYELIQVELELNRAANIGGIFDTISIFQQFSSYDDIYMPVDYRLFIKGNVLGLARFGFELNTILYDYKINPDLTNDIFTMAIVTVLPDADKKDSLYWTSAQSIPNTKEEDHAYKRIDSLKKVPVTFWDKFSWLSTRTYFSENFAINGTLNFWRFNRVEGFTPRLGFYFEDYLDQRLNTSLDLAYGFSDKRFKTDFSFEYLLGDYRTTSLTLNAYNSIKILIGTSDEYADLTASLLALLNKEEFRNYYYSAGFDFKVESEVFPVLALSAGFLNRKDKSAQNNTDFSFFKKDREYPINPNIYEATINALTAGFKLDFRDYIEDGYFRSRTFFGSSYTTFEGDVTNSNKDWLNSDMNFTTYRLYINNLTRTFRSAFLNVKLFGMYNVGALPYQDMYALPGNVNLLSKSYSFRTLRINEIFGERVATLNLEYNFRDEIFKLLKVPGLKDWEITLNVFFNSAITEIGNESAALLPVEIKTFDKPFYEIGFGLGQGIIPLQLEFAWKLNYLGSNNFVISLNTFAF
;
A
#
# COMPACT_ATOMS: atom_id res chain seq x y z
N MET A 1 -29.68 -49.90 49.74
CA MET A 1 -29.28 -48.99 50.80
C MET A 1 -28.18 -48.11 50.25
N GLN A 2 -28.55 -46.96 49.72
CA GLN A 2 -27.68 -46.01 49.03
C GLN A 2 -27.43 -44.87 49.99
N ILE A 3 -26.14 -44.55 50.22
CA ILE A 3 -25.68 -43.40 51.01
C ILE A 3 -25.17 -42.38 50.01
N ASN A 4 -25.90 -41.27 49.95
CA ASN A 4 -25.51 -40.07 49.21
C ASN A 4 -24.43 -39.27 50.00
N HIS A 5 -23.24 -39.10 49.41
CA HIS A 5 -22.30 -38.13 49.91
C HIS A 5 -22.50 -36.80 49.15
N LEU A 6 -23.03 -35.84 49.85
CA LEU A 6 -23.12 -34.43 49.43
C LEU A 6 -21.76 -33.78 49.69
N LEU A 7 -20.96 -33.53 48.62
CA LEU A 7 -19.72 -32.77 48.69
C LEU A 7 -20.07 -31.28 48.58
N LEU A 8 -20.01 -30.55 49.70
CA LEU A 8 -19.98 -29.09 49.72
C LEU A 8 -18.61 -28.63 49.19
N ALA A 9 -18.61 -28.08 47.98
CA ALA A 9 -17.49 -27.31 47.46
C ALA A 9 -17.53 -25.88 48.03
N PRO A 10 -16.47 -25.36 48.62
CA PRO A 10 -16.43 -23.94 49.01
C PRO A 10 -16.28 -23.09 47.75
N PHE A 11 -17.28 -22.23 47.51
CA PHE A 11 -17.21 -21.16 46.53
C PHE A 11 -16.14 -20.15 46.96
N LEU A 12 -14.93 -20.28 46.47
CA LEU A 12 -13.94 -19.21 46.52
C LEU A 12 -14.41 -18.08 45.57
N ILE A 13 -15.07 -17.09 46.14
CA ILE A 13 -15.33 -15.82 45.50
C ILE A 13 -13.97 -15.13 45.39
N THR A 14 -13.28 -15.31 44.25
CA THR A 14 -12.17 -14.42 43.86
C THR A 14 -12.78 -13.07 43.58
N ASN A 15 -12.73 -12.19 44.55
CA ASN A 15 -12.91 -10.76 44.30
C ASN A 15 -11.84 -10.32 43.32
N SER A 16 -12.17 -10.26 42.03
CA SER A 16 -11.38 -9.53 41.06
C SER A 16 -11.44 -8.06 41.49
N ILE A 17 -10.38 -7.59 42.13
CA ILE A 17 -10.17 -6.16 42.42
C ILE A 17 -10.00 -5.51 41.06
N PHE A 18 -11.07 -5.06 40.44
CA PHE A 18 -11.02 -4.10 39.36
C PHE A 18 -10.37 -2.84 39.94
N SER A 19 -9.11 -2.60 39.59
CA SER A 19 -8.47 -1.33 39.90
C SER A 19 -9.27 -0.25 39.22
N GLN A 20 -9.92 0.61 40.01
CA GLN A 20 -10.73 1.70 39.50
C GLN A 20 -9.78 2.73 38.86
N ILE A 21 -9.92 2.97 37.56
CA ILE A 21 -9.14 3.95 36.80
C ILE A 21 -9.81 5.30 36.90
N PHE A 22 -9.06 6.31 37.29
CA PHE A 22 -9.50 7.71 37.37
C PHE A 22 -8.72 8.56 36.38
N THR A 23 -9.32 9.65 35.94
CA THR A 23 -8.77 10.59 35.01
C THR A 23 -8.27 11.84 35.71
N ILE A 24 -7.05 12.27 35.41
CA ILE A 24 -6.55 13.61 35.70
C ILE A 24 -6.52 14.38 34.38
N SER A 25 -7.11 15.58 34.36
CA SER A 25 -7.11 16.45 33.20
C SER A 25 -6.79 17.89 33.54
N GLY A 26 -6.23 18.62 32.59
CA GLY A 26 -5.86 20.00 32.72
C GLY A 26 -5.32 20.58 31.42
N LYS A 27 -4.68 21.73 31.54
CA LYS A 27 -4.11 22.45 30.41
C LYS A 27 -2.64 22.80 30.67
N ILE A 28 -1.82 22.79 29.61
CA ILE A 28 -0.45 23.27 29.63
C ILE A 28 -0.40 24.57 28.86
N SER A 29 0.11 25.62 29.48
CA SER A 29 0.23 26.95 28.88
C SER A 29 1.56 27.64 29.25
N ASP A 30 1.96 28.61 28.46
CA ASP A 30 3.07 29.50 28.77
C ASP A 30 2.62 30.46 29.89
N ASP A 31 3.43 30.63 30.91
CA ASP A 31 3.12 31.44 32.10
C ASP A 31 2.97 32.93 31.80
N GLN A 32 3.75 33.45 30.83
CA GLN A 32 3.77 34.86 30.51
C GLN A 32 2.71 35.26 29.50
N SER A 33 2.54 34.48 28.44
CA SER A 33 1.61 34.80 27.35
C SER A 33 0.22 34.21 27.59
N GLY A 34 0.10 33.18 28.43
CA GLY A 34 -1.13 32.41 28.60
C GLY A 34 -1.49 31.53 27.38
N GLU A 35 -0.66 31.54 26.36
CA GLU A 35 -0.88 30.72 25.17
C GLU A 35 -0.77 29.23 25.49
N ALA A 36 -1.60 28.45 24.83
CA ALA A 36 -1.52 27.00 24.94
C ALA A 36 -0.15 26.51 24.45
N LEU A 37 0.42 25.55 25.15
CA LEU A 37 1.61 24.83 24.72
C LEU A 37 1.19 23.48 24.09
N PRO A 38 0.93 23.48 22.78
CA PRO A 38 0.51 22.27 22.09
C PRO A 38 1.56 21.20 22.26
N TYR A 39 1.07 20.00 22.55
CA TYR A 39 1.95 18.85 22.61
C TYR A 39 2.93 18.84 23.79
N GLY A 40 2.70 19.66 24.77
CA GLY A 40 3.42 19.57 26.04
C GLY A 40 3.28 18.17 26.63
N ASN A 41 4.35 17.65 27.17
CA ASN A 41 4.39 16.30 27.72
C ASN A 41 4.07 16.31 29.21
N VAL A 42 3.15 15.43 29.68
CA VAL A 42 2.86 15.18 31.09
C VAL A 42 3.24 13.76 31.43
N ARG A 43 4.10 13.55 32.39
CA ARG A 43 4.57 12.23 32.80
C ARG A 43 4.43 12.03 34.32
N VAL A 44 4.17 10.80 34.71
CA VAL A 44 4.22 10.38 36.11
C VAL A 44 5.68 10.07 36.49
N ILE A 45 6.23 10.77 37.46
CA ILE A 45 7.62 10.62 37.90
C ILE A 45 7.85 9.17 38.39
N ASN A 46 9.00 8.60 38.07
CA ASN A 46 9.42 7.23 38.39
C ASN A 46 8.54 6.13 37.76
N THR A 47 7.80 6.43 36.71
CA THR A 47 7.03 5.45 35.94
C THR A 47 7.27 5.63 34.43
N THR A 48 6.79 4.70 33.63
CA THR A 48 6.75 4.77 32.18
C THR A 48 5.48 5.45 31.64
N LEU A 49 4.57 5.85 32.55
CA LEU A 49 3.26 6.41 32.19
C LEU A 49 3.35 7.89 31.87
N GLY A 50 2.73 8.29 30.77
CA GLY A 50 2.69 9.68 30.32
C GLY A 50 1.62 9.91 29.26
N THR A 51 1.40 11.18 28.97
CA THR A 51 0.50 11.66 27.92
C THR A 51 1.05 12.93 27.29
N ALA A 52 0.48 13.35 26.16
CA ALA A 52 0.78 14.65 25.57
C ALA A 52 -0.50 15.49 25.42
N ALA A 53 -0.33 16.79 25.52
CA ALA A 53 -1.44 17.71 25.28
C ALA A 53 -1.85 17.72 23.80
N ASN A 54 -3.11 18.01 23.53
CA ASN A 54 -3.62 18.26 22.19
C ASN A 54 -3.18 19.64 21.65
N THR A 55 -3.67 20.04 20.47
CA THR A 55 -3.36 21.34 19.86
C THR A 55 -3.78 22.55 20.68
N ASN A 56 -4.74 22.39 21.59
CA ASN A 56 -5.23 23.44 22.49
C ASN A 56 -4.49 23.45 23.84
N GLY A 57 -3.48 22.58 24.01
CA GLY A 57 -2.77 22.43 25.29
C GLY A 57 -3.51 21.58 26.32
N ASP A 58 -4.68 21.01 26.00
CA ASP A 58 -5.45 20.19 26.94
C ASP A 58 -4.84 18.79 27.00
N TYR A 59 -4.69 18.23 28.20
CA TYR A 59 -4.16 16.89 28.42
C TYR A 59 -5.07 16.05 29.31
N GLU A 60 -4.95 14.75 29.18
CA GLU A 60 -5.65 13.78 30.00
C GLU A 60 -4.74 12.58 30.27
N ILE A 61 -4.62 12.17 31.54
CA ILE A 61 -3.88 10.96 31.94
C ILE A 61 -4.76 10.10 32.85
N LYS A 62 -4.74 8.80 32.63
CA LYS A 62 -5.59 7.82 33.31
C LYS A 62 -4.73 6.94 34.17
N LEU A 63 -5.04 6.91 35.46
CA LEU A 63 -4.26 6.23 36.48
C LEU A 63 -5.20 5.53 37.49
N SER A 64 -4.68 4.51 38.14
CA SER A 64 -5.36 3.88 39.28
C SER A 64 -5.41 4.83 40.46
N SER A 65 -6.27 4.53 41.44
CA SER A 65 -6.27 5.29 42.71
C SER A 65 -4.87 5.24 43.36
N GLY A 66 -4.36 6.40 43.75
CA GLY A 66 -3.02 6.53 44.36
C GLY A 66 -2.53 7.97 44.41
N THR A 67 -1.34 8.14 44.98
CA THR A 67 -0.66 9.46 45.01
C THR A 67 0.42 9.49 43.93
N TYR A 68 0.36 10.51 43.09
CA TYR A 68 1.23 10.66 41.92
C TYR A 68 1.90 12.04 41.90
N SER A 69 3.13 12.06 41.44
CA SER A 69 3.83 13.32 41.09
C SER A 69 3.84 13.44 39.59
N LEU A 70 3.08 14.38 39.04
CA LEU A 70 3.01 14.68 37.62
C LEU A 70 4.01 15.77 37.29
N VAL A 71 4.82 15.59 36.25
CA VAL A 71 5.71 16.60 35.70
C VAL A 71 5.26 16.95 34.29
N ALA A 72 4.99 18.26 34.06
CA ALA A 72 4.79 18.78 32.74
C ALA A 72 6.09 19.37 32.20
N SER A 73 6.38 19.13 30.92
CA SER A 73 7.59 19.65 30.27
C SER A 73 7.31 20.08 28.83
N TYR A 74 7.96 21.16 28.44
CA TYR A 74 7.96 21.69 27.09
C TYR A 74 9.33 22.26 26.76
N ILE A 75 9.84 22.03 25.54
CA ILE A 75 11.16 22.54 25.17
C ILE A 75 11.18 24.08 25.22
N GLY A 76 12.22 24.64 25.84
CA GLY A 76 12.36 26.07 26.02
C GLY A 76 11.56 26.61 27.21
N HIS A 77 11.07 25.72 28.09
CA HIS A 77 10.39 26.06 29.34
C HIS A 77 10.96 25.25 30.51
N TYR A 78 10.90 25.81 31.71
CA TYR A 78 11.14 25.05 32.93
C TYR A 78 10.00 24.07 33.15
N SER A 79 10.36 22.87 33.60
CA SER A 79 9.37 21.86 33.94
C SER A 79 8.65 22.25 35.25
N ASP A 80 7.40 21.95 35.36
CA ASP A 80 6.58 22.14 36.56
C ASP A 80 6.05 20.80 37.06
N THR A 81 5.98 20.65 38.38
CA THR A 81 5.62 19.39 39.05
C THR A 81 4.49 19.58 40.04
N VAL A 82 3.45 18.79 39.89
CA VAL A 82 2.27 18.82 40.80
C VAL A 82 2.05 17.44 41.41
N ASN A 83 1.82 17.39 42.71
CA ASN A 83 1.43 16.18 43.43
C ASN A 83 -0.09 16.05 43.48
N VAL A 84 -0.62 14.91 43.11
CA VAL A 84 -2.06 14.62 43.04
C VAL A 84 -2.39 13.35 43.85
N ASP A 85 -3.30 13.44 44.81
CA ASP A 85 -3.92 12.31 45.49
C ASP A 85 -5.20 11.90 44.72
N LEU A 86 -5.09 10.91 43.87
CA LEU A 86 -6.16 10.51 42.95
C LEU A 86 -7.09 9.48 43.59
N LYS A 87 -8.25 9.96 44.01
CA LYS A 87 -9.37 9.14 44.57
C LYS A 87 -10.61 9.17 43.72
N ASN A 88 -10.72 10.19 42.87
CA ASN A 88 -11.83 10.42 41.94
C ASN A 88 -11.27 11.10 40.68
N ASN A 89 -12.07 11.20 39.62
CA ASN A 89 -11.71 12.01 38.47
C ASN A 89 -11.41 13.46 38.91
N THR A 90 -10.22 13.92 38.56
CA THR A 90 -9.68 15.21 38.97
C THR A 90 -9.45 16.09 37.75
N THR A 91 -10.12 17.21 37.66
CA THR A 91 -10.01 18.16 36.55
C THR A 91 -9.33 19.45 37.00
N GLY A 92 -8.76 20.20 36.04
CA GLY A 92 -8.18 21.52 36.32
C GLY A 92 -6.78 21.47 36.93
N ILE A 93 -6.06 20.37 36.80
CA ILE A 93 -4.63 20.31 37.13
C ILE A 93 -3.86 20.97 35.98
N ASN A 94 -3.76 22.28 36.02
CA ASN A 94 -3.13 23.08 34.98
C ASN A 94 -1.65 23.30 35.30
N PHE A 95 -0.82 23.31 34.23
CA PHE A 95 0.57 23.66 34.31
C PHE A 95 0.84 24.97 33.56
N SER A 96 1.46 25.92 34.26
CA SER A 96 1.90 27.20 33.71
C SER A 96 3.42 27.17 33.61
N LEU A 97 3.95 26.87 32.41
CA LEU A 97 5.39 26.69 32.25
C LEU A 97 6.09 28.02 31.98
N ILE A 98 7.09 28.30 32.77
CA ILE A 98 7.90 29.50 32.63
C ILE A 98 8.89 29.31 31.49
N LYS A 99 8.91 30.26 30.54
CA LYS A 99 9.87 30.27 29.45
C LYS A 99 11.29 30.41 29.98
N THR A 100 12.19 29.58 29.48
CA THR A 100 13.61 29.68 29.84
C THR A 100 14.25 30.87 29.17
N GLU A 101 15.18 31.51 29.85
CA GLU A 101 16.04 32.54 29.24
C GLU A 101 16.86 31.91 28.10
N ILE A 102 16.91 32.57 26.95
CA ILE A 102 17.73 32.12 25.82
C ILE A 102 19.20 32.38 26.21
N ILE A 103 19.92 31.34 26.56
CA ILE A 103 21.36 31.40 26.71
C ILE A 103 21.92 31.34 25.30
N LEU A 104 22.29 32.53 24.75
CA LEU A 104 23.11 32.54 23.56
C LEU A 104 24.45 31.91 23.96
N PRO A 105 24.92 30.83 23.35
CA PRO A 105 26.27 30.37 23.62
C PRO A 105 27.22 31.48 23.25
N GLU A 106 28.22 31.78 24.12
CA GLU A 106 29.35 32.55 23.73
C GLU A 106 30.10 31.76 22.66
N ILE A 107 29.71 31.98 21.38
CA ILE A 107 30.36 31.33 20.24
C ILE A 107 31.71 32.04 20.10
N VAL A 108 32.70 31.50 20.74
CA VAL A 108 34.11 31.86 20.44
C VAL A 108 34.39 31.31 19.04
N ILE A 109 34.21 32.17 18.03
CA ILE A 109 34.59 31.86 16.65
C ILE A 109 36.13 31.77 16.65
N ARG A 110 36.62 30.57 16.87
CA ARG A 110 38.01 30.23 16.58
C ARG A 110 38.11 29.93 15.09
N PRO A 111 39.17 30.38 14.41
CA PRO A 111 39.46 29.86 13.07
C PRO A 111 39.66 28.35 13.19
N GLY A 112 38.72 27.55 12.75
CA GLY A 112 38.75 26.11 12.91
C GLY A 112 37.46 25.47 12.47
N GLU A 113 37.30 24.20 12.80
CA GLU A 113 36.14 23.40 12.47
C GLU A 113 34.85 23.92 13.13
N ASN A 114 33.72 23.82 12.44
CA ASN A 114 32.40 24.16 12.95
C ASN A 114 32.08 23.34 14.22
N PRO A 115 31.82 23.96 15.38
CA PRO A 115 31.64 23.27 16.65
C PRO A 115 30.38 22.33 16.65
N ALA A 116 29.41 22.58 15.77
CA ALA A 116 28.25 21.68 15.60
C ALA A 116 28.68 20.28 15.15
N LEU A 117 29.72 20.16 14.34
CA LEU A 117 30.22 18.88 13.83
C LEU A 117 30.73 17.97 14.95
N GLU A 118 31.39 18.52 15.97
CA GLU A 118 31.86 17.73 17.13
C GLU A 118 30.67 17.20 17.94
N ILE A 119 29.61 18.01 18.11
CA ILE A 119 28.39 17.59 18.81
C ILE A 119 27.74 16.41 18.05
N ILE A 120 27.66 16.52 16.73
CA ILE A 120 27.07 15.43 15.90
C ILE A 120 27.94 14.17 15.96
N ARG A 121 29.31 14.29 15.88
CA ARG A 121 30.19 13.09 16.05
C ARG A 121 29.90 12.35 17.35
N LYS A 122 29.84 13.11 18.47
CA LYS A 122 29.51 12.52 19.77
C LYS A 122 28.11 11.92 19.82
N ALA A 123 27.13 12.54 19.17
CA ALA A 123 25.78 11.99 19.06
C ALA A 123 25.74 10.68 18.26
N VAL A 124 26.52 10.59 17.16
CA VAL A 124 26.68 9.35 16.37
C VAL A 124 27.36 8.24 17.23
N GLU A 125 28.38 8.58 18.01
CA GLU A 125 29.03 7.63 18.95
C GLU A 125 28.02 7.13 19.97
N LYS A 126 27.24 8.00 20.59
CA LYS A 126 26.19 7.62 21.55
C LYS A 126 25.08 6.77 20.92
N LYS A 127 24.70 7.06 19.68
CA LYS A 127 23.78 6.20 18.93
C LYS A 127 24.34 4.76 18.81
N LYS A 128 25.63 4.61 18.47
CA LYS A 128 26.29 3.30 18.37
C LYS A 128 26.34 2.58 19.73
N GLU A 129 26.66 3.30 20.79
CA GLU A 129 26.63 2.76 22.16
C GLU A 129 25.22 2.27 22.52
N ARG A 130 24.19 3.09 22.30
CA ARG A 130 22.78 2.72 22.49
C ARG A 130 22.43 1.48 21.68
N SER A 131 22.76 1.48 20.40
CA SER A 131 22.48 0.34 19.54
C SER A 131 23.14 -0.94 20.03
N SER A 132 24.35 -0.89 20.59
CA SER A 132 25.02 -2.09 21.15
C SER A 132 24.30 -2.67 22.37
N LYS A 133 23.68 -1.84 23.19
CA LYS A 133 22.95 -2.24 24.42
C LYS A 133 21.51 -2.70 24.13
N LEU A 134 20.89 -2.24 23.06
CA LEU A 134 19.49 -2.55 22.73
C LEU A 134 19.41 -3.80 21.86
N ASN A 135 18.85 -4.89 22.34
CA ASN A 135 18.66 -6.16 21.61
C ASN A 135 17.20 -6.41 21.26
N SER A 136 16.29 -6.05 22.17
CA SER A 136 14.86 -6.20 21.98
C SER A 136 14.11 -5.11 22.74
N TYR A 137 12.88 -4.84 22.36
CA TYR A 137 11.94 -4.04 23.15
C TYR A 137 10.51 -4.39 22.81
N GLU A 138 9.62 -4.11 23.74
CA GLU A 138 8.18 -4.04 23.52
C GLU A 138 7.64 -2.72 24.06
N PHE A 139 6.52 -2.26 23.52
CA PHE A 139 5.85 -1.03 23.94
C PHE A 139 4.37 -1.07 23.60
N GLU A 140 3.60 -0.22 24.23
CA GLU A 140 2.23 0.11 23.80
C GLU A 140 2.21 1.45 23.10
N ALA A 141 1.26 1.63 22.17
CA ALA A 141 1.07 2.88 21.46
C ALA A 141 -0.40 3.21 21.28
N TYR A 142 -0.71 4.50 21.37
CA TYR A 142 -1.98 5.07 20.93
C TYR A 142 -1.71 5.97 19.73
N THR A 143 -2.42 5.74 18.64
CA THR A 143 -2.29 6.50 17.40
C THR A 143 -3.60 7.17 17.05
N LYS A 144 -3.53 8.44 16.69
CA LYS A 144 -4.66 9.26 16.23
C LYS A 144 -4.32 9.90 14.90
N GLY A 145 -5.14 9.64 13.89
CA GLY A 145 -5.01 10.19 12.55
C GLY A 145 -6.20 11.08 12.19
N LEU A 146 -5.91 12.22 11.57
CA LEU A 146 -6.90 13.17 11.07
C LEU A 146 -6.69 13.38 9.58
N VAL A 147 -7.78 13.33 8.83
CA VAL A 147 -7.79 13.67 7.40
C VAL A 147 -8.59 14.97 7.25
N ARG A 148 -8.00 15.94 6.59
CA ARG A 148 -8.61 17.23 6.31
C ARG A 148 -8.72 17.45 4.81
N THR A 149 -9.88 17.85 4.33
CA THR A 149 -10.12 18.16 2.92
C THR A 149 -11.10 19.32 2.77
N THR A 150 -11.23 19.88 1.58
CA THR A 150 -12.22 20.92 1.28
C THR A 150 -13.65 20.34 1.31
N ASP A 151 -13.83 19.16 0.73
CA ASP A 151 -15.12 18.48 0.61
C ASP A 151 -15.15 17.19 1.43
N GLU A 152 -16.35 16.70 1.73
CA GLU A 152 -16.51 15.41 2.41
C GLU A 152 -15.92 14.29 1.53
N ILE A 153 -15.25 13.34 2.17
CA ILE A 153 -14.70 12.16 1.52
C ILE A 153 -15.38 10.90 2.03
N SER A 154 -15.42 9.89 1.21
CA SER A 154 -15.84 8.55 1.63
C SER A 154 -14.95 7.49 1.03
N ALA A 155 -14.74 6.42 1.78
CA ALA A 155 -14.13 5.21 1.27
C ALA A 155 -15.17 4.10 1.34
N ARG A 156 -15.50 3.49 0.18
CA ARG A 156 -16.33 2.28 0.11
C ARG A 156 -15.45 1.13 -0.36
N GLY A 157 -15.35 0.12 0.46
CA GLY A 157 -14.51 -1.03 0.16
C GLY A 157 -13.03 -0.63 -0.03
N ARG A 158 -12.50 -0.84 -1.22
CA ARG A 158 -11.09 -0.51 -1.57
C ARG A 158 -10.92 0.83 -2.29
N THR A 159 -12.00 1.57 -2.53
CA THR A 159 -11.99 2.85 -3.27
C THR A 159 -12.20 4.01 -2.32
N VAL A 160 -11.32 5.00 -2.41
CA VAL A 160 -11.48 6.30 -1.74
C VAL A 160 -12.01 7.29 -2.75
N SER A 161 -13.18 7.88 -2.49
CA SER A 161 -13.75 8.96 -3.30
C SER A 161 -13.49 10.28 -2.60
N ALA A 162 -12.77 11.18 -3.24
CA ALA A 162 -12.54 12.54 -2.78
C ALA A 162 -13.16 13.54 -3.76
N GLY A 163 -13.83 14.57 -3.24
CA GLY A 163 -14.32 15.67 -4.06
C GLY A 163 -13.16 16.49 -4.62
N ILE A 164 -13.28 16.94 -5.88
CA ILE A 164 -12.45 18.02 -6.40
C ILE A 164 -13.08 19.32 -5.94
N GLY A 165 -12.54 19.90 -4.86
CA GLY A 165 -12.91 21.25 -4.43
C GLY A 165 -12.30 22.30 -5.35
N SER A 166 -12.85 23.51 -5.34
CA SER A 166 -12.21 24.67 -5.96
C SER A 166 -10.84 24.88 -5.30
N GLY A 167 -9.77 24.91 -6.09
CA GLY A 167 -8.40 25.14 -5.61
C GLY A 167 -8.12 26.56 -5.13
N GLU A 168 -9.13 27.30 -4.67
CA GLU A 168 -8.97 28.65 -4.12
C GLU A 168 -8.23 28.60 -2.78
N ASP A 169 -7.18 29.39 -2.65
CA ASP A 169 -6.31 29.47 -1.47
C ASP A 169 -7.02 29.88 -0.17
N SER A 170 -8.28 30.33 -0.26
CA SER A 170 -9.08 30.87 0.83
C SER A 170 -10.01 29.85 1.52
N VAL A 171 -10.08 28.59 1.05
CA VAL A 171 -11.00 27.60 1.65
C VAL A 171 -10.30 26.85 2.76
N ASP A 172 -10.80 26.97 3.98
CA ASP A 172 -10.31 26.24 5.14
C ASP A 172 -10.59 24.73 5.01
N LEU A 173 -9.54 23.94 5.26
CA LEU A 173 -9.65 22.48 5.32
C LEU A 173 -10.40 22.08 6.58
N LYS A 174 -11.49 21.32 6.44
CA LYS A 174 -12.26 20.74 7.55
C LYS A 174 -11.84 19.29 7.82
N ILE A 175 -12.00 18.82 9.03
CA ILE A 175 -11.78 17.41 9.36
C ILE A 175 -12.85 16.57 8.68
N THR A 176 -12.44 15.68 7.77
CA THR A 176 -13.31 14.81 6.99
C THR A 176 -13.07 13.34 7.27
N GLY A 177 -12.10 13.01 8.09
CA GLY A 177 -11.85 11.66 8.57
C GLY A 177 -11.05 11.63 9.85
N LEU A 178 -11.38 10.65 10.70
CA LEU A 178 -10.70 10.41 11.97
C LEU A 178 -10.41 8.92 12.10
N LEU A 179 -9.23 8.61 12.61
CA LEU A 179 -8.73 7.25 12.84
C LEU A 179 -8.09 7.21 14.23
N GLU A 180 -8.46 6.25 15.04
CA GLU A 180 -7.81 6.00 16.33
C GLU A 180 -7.50 4.51 16.47
N ASN A 181 -6.33 4.17 16.98
CA ASN A 181 -6.02 2.79 17.34
C ASN A 181 -5.10 2.71 18.56
N GLN A 182 -5.20 1.58 19.25
CA GLN A 182 -4.25 1.16 20.26
C GLN A 182 -3.53 -0.08 19.76
N SER A 183 -2.22 -0.08 19.86
CA SER A 183 -1.37 -1.17 19.38
C SER A 183 -0.29 -1.53 20.39
N LYS A 184 0.26 -2.73 20.23
CA LYS A 184 1.43 -3.21 20.93
C LYS A 184 2.50 -3.55 19.91
N GLY A 185 3.71 -3.00 20.08
CA GLY A 185 4.82 -3.21 19.18
C GLY A 185 5.93 -4.06 19.81
N TYR A 186 6.61 -4.85 18.99
CA TYR A 186 7.73 -5.70 19.37
C TYR A 186 8.87 -5.53 18.38
N PHE A 187 10.08 -5.49 18.92
CA PHE A 187 11.31 -5.46 18.13
C PHE A 187 12.33 -6.44 18.69
N LYS A 188 13.05 -7.13 17.81
CA LYS A 188 14.20 -7.96 18.15
C LYS A 188 15.24 -7.87 17.05
N LYS A 189 16.50 -7.66 17.44
CA LYS A 189 17.61 -7.65 16.48
C LYS A 189 17.71 -8.95 15.68
N PRO A 190 18.21 -8.87 14.41
CA PRO A 190 18.77 -7.68 13.77
C PRO A 190 17.71 -6.67 13.24
N ASN A 191 16.50 -7.11 12.85
CA ASN A 191 15.47 -6.26 12.23
C ASN A 191 14.10 -6.94 12.21
N GLN A 192 13.77 -7.69 13.27
CA GLN A 192 12.45 -8.31 13.42
C GLN A 192 11.50 -7.32 14.09
N TYR A 193 10.35 -7.07 13.45
CA TYR A 193 9.30 -6.19 13.95
C TYR A 193 7.96 -6.92 13.93
N LYS A 194 7.12 -6.62 14.91
CA LYS A 194 5.74 -7.09 14.96
C LYS A 194 4.88 -6.06 15.65
N ASP A 195 3.79 -5.68 15.01
CA ASP A 195 2.74 -4.85 15.61
C ASP A 195 1.44 -5.63 15.76
N VAL A 196 0.75 -5.43 16.87
CA VAL A 196 -0.58 -6.00 17.14
C VAL A 196 -1.54 -4.86 17.43
N ILE A 197 -2.53 -4.65 16.58
CA ILE A 197 -3.61 -3.69 16.82
C ILE A 197 -4.64 -4.34 17.74
N ILE A 198 -4.77 -3.82 18.95
CA ILE A 198 -5.64 -4.32 20.01
C ILE A 198 -7.04 -3.76 19.87
N ALA A 199 -7.11 -2.48 19.48
CA ALA A 199 -8.35 -1.76 19.28
C ALA A 199 -8.19 -0.74 18.17
N ARG A 200 -9.23 -0.54 17.37
CA ARG A 200 -9.29 0.52 16.37
C ARG A 200 -10.69 1.10 16.25
N LYS A 201 -10.76 2.39 15.98
CA LYS A 201 -11.97 3.15 15.77
C LYS A 201 -11.74 4.17 14.66
N GLN A 202 -12.69 4.34 13.78
CA GLN A 202 -12.63 5.34 12.72
C GLN A 202 -14.00 5.98 12.51
N SER A 203 -14.01 7.14 11.86
CA SER A 203 -15.24 7.80 11.45
C SER A 203 -16.00 6.95 10.41
N ALA A 204 -17.33 7.06 10.40
CA ALA A 204 -18.24 6.17 9.64
C ALA A 204 -18.00 6.15 8.12
N ASN A 205 -17.31 7.14 7.58
CA ASN A 205 -16.96 7.24 6.16
C ASN A 205 -15.68 6.48 5.76
N PHE A 206 -14.98 5.87 6.72
CA PHE A 206 -13.80 5.04 6.45
C PHE A 206 -14.01 3.57 6.81
N PRO A 207 -13.55 2.63 5.98
CA PRO A 207 -13.53 1.23 6.37
C PRO A 207 -12.43 0.97 7.41
N PRO A 208 -12.63 0.02 8.32
CA PRO A 208 -11.65 -0.34 9.34
C PRO A 208 -10.25 -0.67 8.79
N THR A 209 -10.18 -1.25 7.60
CA THR A 209 -8.93 -1.66 6.94
C THR A 209 -7.96 -0.52 6.62
N ILE A 210 -8.40 0.74 6.66
CA ILE A 210 -7.52 1.91 6.53
C ILE A 210 -6.76 2.17 7.83
N ASN A 211 -7.32 1.77 8.98
CA ASN A 211 -6.77 2.06 10.30
C ASN A 211 -5.76 0.99 10.74
N ILE A 212 -4.62 0.96 10.07
CA ILE A 212 -3.52 0.01 10.32
C ILE A 212 -2.18 0.68 10.65
N VAL A 213 -2.18 2.00 10.80
CA VAL A 213 -0.96 2.74 11.16
C VAL A 213 -0.65 2.55 12.63
N THR A 214 0.52 2.03 12.93
CA THR A 214 0.94 1.66 14.29
C THR A 214 2.23 2.37 14.70
N GLY A 215 2.53 2.35 16.00
CA GLY A 215 3.74 2.93 16.58
C GLY A 215 5.04 2.15 16.30
N GLY A 216 4.96 1.01 15.64
CA GLY A 216 6.10 0.13 15.37
C GLY A 216 6.80 0.42 14.05
N ARG A 217 6.72 -0.55 13.14
CA ARG A 217 7.47 -0.49 11.86
C ARG A 217 7.07 0.64 10.93
N LEU A 218 5.82 1.13 11.01
CA LEU A 218 5.32 2.18 10.12
C LEU A 218 5.73 3.59 10.58
N ILE A 219 6.11 3.76 11.83
CA ILE A 219 6.63 5.01 12.36
C ILE A 219 8.15 5.04 12.24
N GLN A 220 8.68 6.16 11.76
CA GLN A 220 10.11 6.37 11.61
C GLN A 220 10.78 6.54 12.98
N ASN A 221 12.01 6.07 13.13
CA ASN A 221 12.82 6.25 14.33
C ASN A 221 14.12 6.99 13.95
N PHE A 222 14.26 8.24 14.36
CA PHE A 222 15.40 9.08 13.99
C PHE A 222 16.73 8.71 14.69
N TYR A 223 16.77 7.62 15.44
CA TYR A 223 18.01 6.95 15.83
C TYR A 223 18.54 5.97 14.77
N GLU A 224 17.77 5.69 13.71
CA GLU A 224 18.20 4.83 12.61
C GLU A 224 19.01 5.62 11.57
N ASP A 225 19.87 4.92 10.83
CA ASP A 225 20.69 5.54 9.77
C ASP A 225 19.84 5.91 8.57
N ASP A 226 18.91 5.03 8.21
CA ASP A 226 18.03 5.18 7.05
C ASP A 226 16.59 5.44 7.48
N ILE A 227 16.11 6.62 7.20
CA ILE A 227 14.69 6.98 7.37
C ILE A 227 13.99 6.80 6.04
N ARG A 228 12.84 6.11 6.04
CA ARG A 228 12.11 5.78 4.81
C ARG A 228 10.84 6.59 4.67
N PHE A 229 10.79 7.41 3.62
CA PHE A 229 9.56 8.10 3.21
C PHE A 229 9.23 7.79 1.75
N PHE A 230 7.97 7.48 1.47
CA PHE A 230 7.46 7.20 0.12
C PHE A 230 8.29 6.19 -0.68
N GLY A 231 8.92 5.23 0.00
CA GLY A 231 9.80 4.24 -0.62
C GLY A 231 11.22 4.73 -0.93
N GLY A 232 11.53 6.03 -0.69
CA GLY A 232 12.88 6.57 -0.72
C GLY A 232 13.59 6.39 0.63
N ARG A 233 14.92 6.32 0.61
CA ARG A 233 15.79 6.28 1.80
C ARG A 233 16.44 7.63 1.97
N LEU A 234 16.32 8.21 3.14
CA LEU A 234 16.93 9.47 3.51
C LEU A 234 17.89 9.25 4.68
N PRO A 235 19.12 9.78 4.67
CA PRO A 235 20.00 9.72 5.83
C PRO A 235 19.37 10.39 7.03
N GLY A 236 19.42 9.73 8.18
CA GLY A 236 18.96 10.30 9.44
C GLY A 236 19.86 11.46 9.89
N PRO A 237 19.36 12.36 10.75
CA PRO A 237 20.15 13.52 11.21
C PRO A 237 21.35 13.16 12.10
N ILE A 238 21.47 11.95 12.57
CA ILE A 238 22.63 11.38 13.28
C ILE A 238 23.03 10.04 12.66
N ALA A 239 22.80 9.85 11.34
CA ALA A 239 23.29 8.69 10.61
C ALA A 239 24.82 8.62 10.62
N ASP A 240 25.37 7.45 10.34
CA ASP A 240 26.84 7.26 10.33
C ASP A 240 27.55 8.16 9.31
N ASP A 241 26.86 8.48 8.21
CA ASP A 241 27.29 9.37 7.12
C ASP A 241 26.65 10.77 7.18
N ALA A 242 25.97 11.10 8.28
CA ALA A 242 25.24 12.36 8.40
C ALA A 242 26.11 13.61 8.21
N LEU A 243 27.38 13.56 8.63
CA LEU A 243 28.33 14.65 8.50
C LEU A 243 28.78 14.91 7.05
N ASP A 244 28.71 13.92 6.20
CA ASP A 244 29.01 14.03 4.77
C ASP A 244 27.78 14.47 3.95
N TYR A 245 26.61 14.48 4.59
CA TYR A 245 25.34 14.72 3.91
C TYR A 245 24.65 16.03 4.30
N TYR A 246 24.78 16.42 5.59
CA TYR A 246 24.11 17.60 6.13
C TYR A 246 25.09 18.66 6.62
N TYR A 247 24.74 19.90 6.35
CA TYR A 247 25.34 21.06 7.01
C TYR A 247 24.62 21.33 8.34
N TYR A 248 25.37 21.52 9.42
CA TYR A 248 24.85 21.78 10.77
C TYR A 248 25.37 23.13 11.29
N TYR A 249 24.51 23.79 12.07
CA TYR A 249 24.97 24.93 12.88
C TYR A 249 24.19 24.98 14.21
N ILE A 250 24.82 25.55 15.25
CA ILE A 250 24.20 25.74 16.55
C ILE A 250 23.27 26.94 16.44
N ASP A 251 21.97 26.75 16.58
CA ASP A 251 20.98 27.83 16.64
C ASP A 251 21.05 28.50 18.02
N ARG A 252 20.91 27.71 19.06
CA ARG A 252 20.93 28.18 20.45
C ARG A 252 21.13 27.03 21.44
N VAL A 253 21.33 27.36 22.72
CA VAL A 253 21.23 26.41 23.83
C VAL A 253 19.93 26.72 24.59
N VAL A 254 19.15 25.70 24.84
CA VAL A 254 17.87 25.76 25.58
C VAL A 254 17.95 24.87 26.82
N LEU A 255 17.06 25.08 27.78
CA LEU A 255 16.91 24.17 28.91
C LEU A 255 15.73 23.20 28.69
N LYS A 256 15.91 21.95 29.11
CA LYS A 256 14.85 20.95 29.25
C LYS A 256 15.11 20.16 30.52
N ASN A 257 14.16 20.16 31.45
CA ASN A 257 14.30 19.53 32.77
C ASN A 257 15.61 19.98 33.46
N ASP A 258 15.89 21.29 33.48
CA ASP A 258 17.06 21.93 34.06
C ASP A 258 18.43 21.51 33.48
N ARG A 259 18.41 20.79 32.35
CA ARG A 259 19.64 20.40 31.62
C ARG A 259 19.76 21.22 30.35
N LYS A 260 21.01 21.61 30.03
CA LYS A 260 21.29 22.29 28.77
C LYS A 260 21.13 21.33 27.59
N VAL A 261 20.57 21.86 26.51
CA VAL A 261 20.29 21.15 25.26
C VAL A 261 20.75 22.03 24.11
N PHE A 262 21.59 21.49 23.24
CA PHE A 262 21.95 22.13 21.99
C PHE A 262 20.76 22.01 21.02
N LYS A 263 20.25 23.15 20.57
CA LYS A 263 19.37 23.21 19.40
C LYS A 263 20.25 23.43 18.18
N LEU A 264 20.36 22.42 17.33
CA LEU A 264 21.12 22.47 16.09
C LEU A 264 20.14 22.55 14.93
N PHE A 265 20.40 23.41 13.97
CA PHE A 265 19.71 23.40 12.68
C PHE A 265 20.52 22.58 11.71
N LEU A 266 19.81 21.83 10.85
CA LEU A 266 20.41 21.04 9.76
C LEU A 266 19.69 21.27 8.43
N GLN A 267 20.43 21.11 7.35
CA GLN A 267 19.92 21.04 5.99
C GLN A 267 20.90 20.21 5.14
N PRO A 268 20.44 19.57 4.05
CA PRO A 268 21.37 18.93 3.11
C PRO A 268 22.40 19.92 2.58
N GLU A 269 23.64 19.48 2.34
CA GLU A 269 24.70 20.35 1.79
C GLU A 269 24.33 20.92 0.42
N SER A 270 23.60 20.14 -0.38
CA SER A 270 23.01 20.58 -1.63
C SER A 270 21.49 20.64 -1.53
N SER A 271 20.87 21.72 -1.99
CA SER A 271 19.41 21.84 -2.06
C SER A 271 18.75 20.83 -3.01
N ASP A 272 19.55 20.27 -3.93
CA ASP A 272 19.12 19.25 -4.89
C ASP A 272 19.17 17.82 -4.29
N ASP A 273 19.80 17.64 -3.13
CA ASP A 273 19.84 16.36 -2.43
C ASP A 273 18.59 16.19 -1.55
N PRO A 274 17.89 15.03 -1.65
CA PRO A 274 16.70 14.77 -0.86
C PRO A 274 17.07 14.57 0.62
N GLY A 275 16.46 15.29 1.53
CA GLY A 275 16.79 15.18 2.95
C GLY A 275 15.89 16.01 3.85
N PHE A 276 16.30 16.11 5.09
CA PHE A 276 15.59 16.86 6.13
C PHE A 276 16.15 18.27 6.28
N VAL A 277 15.26 19.21 6.57
CA VAL A 277 15.58 20.58 6.96
C VAL A 277 14.88 20.88 8.27
N GLY A 278 15.57 21.48 9.23
CA GLY A 278 14.95 21.85 10.50
C GLY A 278 15.88 21.72 11.70
N SER A 279 15.33 21.43 12.86
CA SER A 279 16.06 21.45 14.12
C SER A 279 16.12 20.07 14.77
N ILE A 280 17.26 19.78 15.36
CA ILE A 280 17.46 18.66 16.27
C ILE A 280 17.94 19.16 17.63
N PHE A 281 17.61 18.41 18.65
CA PHE A 281 17.90 18.76 20.03
C PHE A 281 18.76 17.67 20.66
N ILE A 282 19.97 18.03 21.08
CA ILE A 282 20.98 17.11 21.63
C ILE A 282 21.34 17.55 23.04
N ASN A 283 21.31 16.61 23.98
CA ASN A 283 21.71 16.89 25.36
C ASN A 283 23.19 17.29 25.42
N ASP A 284 23.55 18.33 26.17
CA ASP A 284 24.91 18.88 26.21
C ASP A 284 25.91 17.99 26.96
N SER A 285 25.42 17.18 27.91
CA SER A 285 26.27 16.34 28.76
C SER A 285 26.36 14.88 28.27
N THR A 286 25.26 14.35 27.72
CA THR A 286 25.20 12.93 27.29
C THR A 286 25.27 12.76 25.77
N TYR A 287 25.10 13.85 25.00
CA TYR A 287 25.07 13.89 23.54
C TYR A 287 23.98 13.01 22.88
N GLU A 288 22.93 12.70 23.63
CA GLU A 288 21.80 11.94 23.12
C GLU A 288 20.80 12.83 22.41
N LEU A 289 20.23 12.32 21.32
CA LEU A 289 19.16 12.96 20.58
C LEU A 289 17.87 12.89 21.39
N ILE A 290 17.30 14.02 21.76
CA ILE A 290 16.09 14.08 22.60
C ILE A 290 14.85 14.54 21.85
N GLN A 291 15.02 15.22 20.72
CA GLN A 291 13.90 15.65 19.89
C GLN A 291 14.37 16.00 18.48
N VAL A 292 13.48 15.82 17.50
CA VAL A 292 13.61 16.34 16.14
C VAL A 292 12.36 17.13 15.75
N GLU A 293 12.56 18.22 15.00
CA GLU A 293 11.56 19.08 14.38
C GLU A 293 12.02 19.32 12.95
N LEU A 294 11.55 18.51 12.02
CA LEU A 294 12.10 18.40 10.69
C LEU A 294 11.01 18.52 9.62
N GLU A 295 11.42 19.03 8.48
CA GLU A 295 10.61 19.03 7.26
C GLU A 295 11.38 18.33 6.14
N LEU A 296 10.68 17.67 5.24
CA LEU A 296 11.29 17.19 4.01
C LEU A 296 11.53 18.37 3.07
N ASN A 297 12.74 18.44 2.51
CA ASN A 297 13.02 19.45 1.49
C ASN A 297 12.30 19.09 0.17
N ARG A 298 12.29 20.04 -0.76
CA ARG A 298 11.64 19.86 -2.06
C ARG A 298 12.19 18.66 -2.85
N ALA A 299 13.48 18.38 -2.74
CA ALA A 299 14.11 17.26 -3.45
C ALA A 299 13.68 15.90 -2.91
N ALA A 300 13.23 15.80 -1.66
CA ALA A 300 12.69 14.58 -1.06
C ALA A 300 11.20 14.37 -1.35
N ASN A 301 10.50 15.40 -1.86
CA ASN A 301 9.09 15.35 -2.19
C ASN A 301 8.89 14.61 -3.52
N ILE A 302 7.97 13.66 -3.55
CA ILE A 302 7.66 12.87 -4.74
C ILE A 302 6.52 13.51 -5.50
N GLY A 303 6.78 13.88 -6.76
CA GLY A 303 5.75 14.31 -7.71
C GLY A 303 5.15 15.68 -7.44
N GLY A 304 5.72 16.50 -6.54
CA GLY A 304 5.22 17.83 -6.24
C GLY A 304 3.78 17.90 -5.68
N ILE A 305 3.26 16.74 -5.21
CA ILE A 305 1.89 16.63 -4.66
C ILE A 305 1.83 17.24 -3.25
N PHE A 306 2.94 17.16 -2.50
CA PHE A 306 2.99 17.60 -1.13
C PHE A 306 3.57 19.01 -1.03
N ASP A 307 2.81 19.92 -0.44
CA ASP A 307 3.30 21.28 -0.16
C ASP A 307 4.27 21.28 1.01
N THR A 308 3.97 20.50 2.05
CA THR A 308 4.77 20.40 3.28
C THR A 308 4.63 19.02 3.90
N ILE A 309 5.73 18.47 4.37
CA ILE A 309 5.77 17.25 5.19
C ILE A 309 6.64 17.58 6.41
N SER A 310 5.98 17.80 7.55
CA SER A 310 6.65 18.15 8.81
C SER A 310 6.58 16.98 9.78
N ILE A 311 7.69 16.73 10.46
CA ILE A 311 7.87 15.60 11.36
C ILE A 311 8.37 16.13 12.70
N PHE A 312 7.74 15.64 13.75
CA PHE A 312 8.16 15.83 15.12
C PHE A 312 8.34 14.46 15.77
N GLN A 313 9.47 14.26 16.45
CA GLN A 313 9.67 13.09 17.29
C GLN A 313 10.41 13.45 18.56
N GLN A 314 9.91 12.94 19.68
CA GLN A 314 10.52 13.12 20.98
C GLN A 314 10.97 11.80 21.57
N PHE A 315 12.08 11.83 22.33
CA PHE A 315 12.66 10.66 22.97
C PHE A 315 12.73 10.86 24.49
N SER A 316 12.57 9.75 25.21
CA SER A 316 12.78 9.68 26.67
C SER A 316 13.66 8.50 27.02
N SER A 317 14.36 8.59 28.16
CA SER A 317 15.21 7.51 28.64
C SER A 317 14.40 6.45 29.37
N TYR A 318 14.64 5.19 29.00
CA TYR A 318 14.19 3.97 29.69
C TYR A 318 15.42 3.09 29.90
N ASP A 319 15.75 2.76 31.15
CA ASP A 319 16.94 1.98 31.51
C ASP A 319 18.22 2.52 30.81
N ASP A 320 18.42 3.84 30.85
CA ASP A 320 19.52 4.58 30.19
C ASP A 320 19.54 4.46 28.64
N ILE A 321 18.48 3.98 28.03
CA ILE A 321 18.30 3.91 26.58
C ILE A 321 17.21 4.88 26.15
N TYR A 322 17.51 5.81 25.24
CA TYR A 322 16.52 6.73 24.70
C TYR A 322 15.63 6.07 23.68
N MET A 323 14.32 6.09 23.94
CA MET A 323 13.27 5.52 23.09
C MET A 323 12.29 6.59 22.63
N PRO A 324 11.70 6.48 21.43
CA PRO A 324 10.68 7.42 20.97
C PRO A 324 9.44 7.33 21.85
N VAL A 325 8.89 8.47 22.25
CA VAL A 325 7.67 8.54 23.10
C VAL A 325 6.54 9.33 22.45
N ASP A 326 6.85 10.19 21.49
CA ASP A 326 5.89 10.99 20.76
C ASP A 326 6.37 11.09 19.31
N TYR A 327 5.49 10.78 18.38
CA TYR A 327 5.75 10.92 16.94
C TYR A 327 4.56 11.61 16.28
N ARG A 328 4.86 12.61 15.47
CA ARG A 328 3.85 13.37 14.73
C ARG A 328 4.29 13.59 13.32
N LEU A 329 3.35 13.42 12.42
CA LEU A 329 3.52 13.62 10.99
C LEU A 329 2.40 14.54 10.50
N PHE A 330 2.76 15.65 9.88
CA PHE A 330 1.85 16.58 9.25
C PHE A 330 2.16 16.63 7.76
N ILE A 331 1.20 16.30 6.95
CA ILE A 331 1.29 16.37 5.51
C ILE A 331 0.23 17.33 5.00
N LYS A 332 0.65 18.31 4.22
CA LYS A 332 -0.24 19.16 3.42
C LYS A 332 0.08 18.94 1.96
N GLY A 333 -0.94 18.91 1.12
CA GLY A 333 -0.72 18.69 -0.30
C GLY A 333 -1.84 19.26 -1.15
N ASN A 334 -1.49 19.38 -2.42
CA ASN A 334 -2.36 19.89 -3.46
C ASN A 334 -2.18 19.06 -4.74
N VAL A 335 -3.22 18.38 -5.16
CA VAL A 335 -3.19 17.57 -6.38
C VAL A 335 -3.54 18.45 -7.58
N LEU A 336 -2.53 18.91 -8.30
CA LEU A 336 -2.66 19.67 -9.57
C LEU A 336 -3.55 20.93 -9.46
N GLY A 337 -3.65 21.56 -8.30
CA GLY A 337 -4.56 22.68 -8.07
C GLY A 337 -6.06 22.29 -7.97
N LEU A 338 -6.37 20.99 -8.05
CA LEU A 338 -7.74 20.50 -8.09
C LEU A 338 -8.28 20.06 -6.74
N ALA A 339 -7.41 19.59 -5.85
CA ALA A 339 -7.80 19.11 -4.52
C ALA A 339 -6.70 19.40 -3.49
N ARG A 340 -7.08 20.04 -2.40
CA ARG A 340 -6.20 20.29 -1.24
C ARG A 340 -6.55 19.31 -0.14
N PHE A 341 -5.53 18.78 0.52
CA PHE A 341 -5.69 17.86 1.62
C PHE A 341 -4.66 18.12 2.72
N GLY A 342 -5.01 17.71 3.93
CA GLY A 342 -4.14 17.61 5.08
C GLY A 342 -4.25 16.24 5.71
N PHE A 343 -3.14 15.69 6.12
CA PHE A 343 -3.09 14.48 6.93
C PHE A 343 -2.24 14.76 8.17
N GLU A 344 -2.78 14.40 9.33
CA GLU A 344 -2.12 14.56 10.62
C GLU A 344 -2.12 13.21 11.32
N LEU A 345 -0.98 12.76 11.78
CA LEU A 345 -0.79 11.53 12.54
C LEU A 345 -0.07 11.86 13.84
N ASN A 346 -0.68 11.51 14.97
CA ASN A 346 -0.13 11.66 16.30
C ASN A 346 -0.06 10.30 16.98
N THR A 347 1.12 9.89 17.41
CA THR A 347 1.32 8.61 18.11
C THR A 347 2.08 8.83 19.40
N ILE A 348 1.52 8.38 20.50
CA ILE A 348 2.17 8.31 21.81
C ILE A 348 2.57 6.87 22.06
N LEU A 349 3.85 6.68 22.41
CA LEU A 349 4.44 5.38 22.71
C LEU A 349 4.79 5.34 24.20
N TYR A 350 4.39 4.29 24.88
CA TYR A 350 4.51 4.18 26.32
C TYR A 350 4.72 2.72 26.75
N ASP A 351 4.92 2.48 28.04
CA ASP A 351 5.10 1.16 28.65
C ASP A 351 6.20 0.32 28.01
N TYR A 352 7.35 0.97 27.76
CA TYR A 352 8.51 0.28 27.21
C TYR A 352 9.09 -0.74 28.17
N LYS A 353 9.34 -1.95 27.67
CA LYS A 353 10.23 -2.92 28.30
C LYS A 353 11.46 -3.11 27.44
N ILE A 354 12.61 -2.85 28.01
CA ILE A 354 13.90 -2.91 27.33
C ILE A 354 14.52 -4.29 27.54
N ASN A 355 15.00 -4.88 26.46
CA ASN A 355 15.63 -6.20 26.40
C ASN A 355 14.79 -7.34 27.03
N PRO A 356 13.45 -7.40 26.83
CA PRO A 356 12.69 -8.56 27.24
C PRO A 356 13.11 -9.80 26.44
N ASP A 357 12.95 -10.99 27.05
CA ASP A 357 13.17 -12.25 26.36
C ASP A 357 11.97 -12.55 25.43
N LEU A 358 12.08 -12.11 24.16
CA LEU A 358 11.06 -12.32 23.16
C LEU A 358 11.29 -13.62 22.41
N THR A 359 10.29 -14.48 22.41
CA THR A 359 10.32 -15.74 21.67
C THR A 359 10.17 -15.51 20.15
N ASN A 360 10.69 -16.41 19.32
CA ASN A 360 10.69 -16.23 17.87
C ASN A 360 9.30 -16.44 17.24
N ASP A 361 8.38 -17.08 17.92
CA ASP A 361 7.00 -17.29 17.50
C ASP A 361 6.18 -15.98 17.41
N ILE A 362 6.61 -14.92 18.11
CA ILE A 362 6.03 -13.58 17.97
C ILE A 362 6.27 -13.03 16.55
N PHE A 363 7.45 -13.27 15.99
CA PHE A 363 7.91 -12.69 14.73
C PHE A 363 7.58 -13.61 13.55
N THR A 364 6.34 -13.58 13.15
CA THR A 364 5.86 -14.25 11.93
C THR A 364 6.01 -13.34 10.71
N MET A 365 5.65 -13.82 9.54
CA MET A 365 5.56 -12.98 8.32
C MET A 365 4.43 -11.93 8.41
N ALA A 366 3.51 -12.08 9.36
CA ALA A 366 2.51 -11.05 9.66
C ALA A 366 3.17 -9.92 10.46
N ILE A 367 3.58 -8.87 9.79
CA ILE A 367 4.23 -7.71 10.43
C ILE A 367 3.26 -6.84 11.22
N VAL A 368 2.00 -6.85 10.84
CA VAL A 368 0.89 -6.25 11.59
C VAL A 368 -0.22 -7.28 11.70
N THR A 369 -0.73 -7.49 12.91
CA THR A 369 -1.91 -8.33 13.16
C THR A 369 -2.97 -7.49 13.84
N VAL A 370 -4.17 -7.44 13.27
CA VAL A 370 -5.35 -6.82 13.88
C VAL A 370 -6.13 -7.91 14.62
N LEU A 371 -6.38 -7.73 15.91
CA LEU A 371 -7.16 -8.69 16.68
C LEU A 371 -8.62 -8.75 16.16
N PRO A 372 -9.27 -9.92 16.17
CA PRO A 372 -10.63 -10.09 15.63
C PRO A 372 -11.72 -9.24 16.30
N ASP A 373 -11.46 -8.77 17.52
CA ASP A 373 -12.36 -7.93 18.30
C ASP A 373 -11.92 -6.45 18.34
N ALA A 374 -10.89 -6.06 17.58
CA ALA A 374 -10.34 -4.71 17.58
C ALA A 374 -11.38 -3.63 17.22
N ASP A 375 -12.32 -3.96 16.31
CA ASP A 375 -13.39 -3.06 15.86
C ASP A 375 -14.62 -3.05 16.80
N LYS A 376 -14.66 -3.94 17.82
CA LYS A 376 -15.83 -4.16 18.67
C LYS A 376 -15.71 -3.52 20.05
N LYS A 377 -14.67 -2.73 20.28
CA LYS A 377 -14.46 -2.06 21.57
C LYS A 377 -15.50 -0.96 21.79
N ASP A 378 -16.09 -0.95 22.98
CA ASP A 378 -17.14 -0.02 23.36
C ASP A 378 -16.61 1.37 23.76
N SER A 379 -17.51 2.28 24.02
CA SER A 379 -17.16 3.65 24.45
C SER A 379 -16.42 3.69 25.79
N LEU A 380 -16.70 2.73 26.68
CA LEU A 380 -16.03 2.66 27.97
C LEU A 380 -14.54 2.31 27.79
N TYR A 381 -14.25 1.35 26.90
CA TYR A 381 -12.87 1.01 26.52
C TYR A 381 -12.15 2.25 25.98
N TRP A 382 -12.74 2.95 25.00
CA TRP A 382 -12.12 4.13 24.41
C TRP A 382 -11.93 5.27 25.39
N THR A 383 -12.84 5.42 26.36
CA THR A 383 -12.65 6.37 27.46
C THR A 383 -11.41 6.05 28.29
N SER A 384 -11.00 4.78 28.37
CA SER A 384 -9.77 4.38 29.09
C SER A 384 -8.52 4.36 28.22
N ALA A 385 -8.64 4.05 26.93
CA ALA A 385 -7.51 3.85 26.00
C ALA A 385 -7.01 5.16 25.37
N GLN A 386 -7.87 6.16 25.23
CA GLN A 386 -7.54 7.43 24.60
C GLN A 386 -6.49 8.20 25.40
N SER A 387 -5.29 8.38 24.83
CA SER A 387 -4.18 9.11 25.45
C SER A 387 -4.11 10.58 25.05
N ILE A 388 -4.71 10.96 23.92
CA ILE A 388 -4.77 12.35 23.44
C ILE A 388 -6.25 12.77 23.44
N PRO A 389 -6.67 13.74 24.28
CA PRO A 389 -8.06 14.16 24.32
C PRO A 389 -8.47 14.81 23.00
N ASN A 390 -9.74 14.64 22.63
CA ASN A 390 -10.30 15.29 21.46
C ASN A 390 -10.40 16.80 21.67
N THR A 391 -10.11 17.53 20.60
CA THR A 391 -10.50 18.94 20.53
C THR A 391 -12.01 19.07 20.28
N LYS A 392 -12.57 20.25 20.53
CA LYS A 392 -13.98 20.50 20.21
C LYS A 392 -14.28 20.35 18.72
N GLU A 393 -13.32 20.69 17.85
CA GLU A 393 -13.43 20.50 16.40
C GLU A 393 -13.54 19.01 16.03
N GLU A 394 -12.71 18.17 16.65
CA GLU A 394 -12.73 16.72 16.43
C GLU A 394 -14.04 16.07 16.90
N ASP A 395 -14.54 16.44 18.08
CA ASP A 395 -15.82 15.96 18.59
C ASP A 395 -17.00 16.38 17.70
N HIS A 396 -16.96 17.60 17.18
CA HIS A 396 -17.95 18.06 16.21
C HIS A 396 -17.83 17.31 14.89
N ALA A 397 -16.60 17.01 14.43
CA ALA A 397 -16.38 16.25 13.22
C ALA A 397 -16.88 14.81 13.33
N TYR A 398 -16.62 14.10 14.44
CA TYR A 398 -17.20 12.77 14.68
C TYR A 398 -18.73 12.80 14.60
N LYS A 399 -19.38 13.69 15.37
CA LYS A 399 -20.84 13.81 15.36
C LYS A 399 -21.39 14.15 13.98
N ARG A 400 -20.72 15.04 13.25
CA ARG A 400 -21.12 15.44 11.91
C ARG A 400 -21.01 14.25 10.94
N ILE A 401 -19.87 13.56 10.90
CA ILE A 401 -19.63 12.45 9.98
C ILE A 401 -20.56 11.26 10.31
N ASP A 402 -20.75 10.93 11.60
CA ASP A 402 -21.65 9.85 12.02
C ASP A 402 -23.13 10.18 11.73
N SER A 403 -23.49 11.47 11.70
CA SER A 403 -24.84 11.92 11.34
C SER A 403 -25.12 11.93 9.83
N LEU A 404 -24.09 11.84 9.00
CA LEU A 404 -24.25 11.78 7.57
C LEU A 404 -24.82 10.41 7.17
N LYS A 405 -26.15 10.30 7.08
CA LYS A 405 -26.84 9.08 6.57
C LYS A 405 -26.43 8.72 5.14
N LYS A 406 -25.95 9.68 4.37
CA LYS A 406 -25.29 9.53 3.08
C LYS A 406 -24.20 10.58 3.00
N VAL A 407 -22.99 10.17 2.69
CA VAL A 407 -21.93 11.12 2.34
C VAL A 407 -22.44 11.96 1.16
N PRO A 408 -22.33 13.30 1.24
CA PRO A 408 -22.76 14.16 0.14
C PRO A 408 -22.12 13.70 -1.17
N VAL A 409 -22.91 13.74 -2.25
CA VAL A 409 -22.46 13.35 -3.58
C VAL A 409 -21.26 14.20 -3.98
N THR A 410 -20.10 13.59 -4.07
CA THR A 410 -18.89 14.28 -4.54
C THR A 410 -18.98 14.54 -6.03
N PHE A 411 -18.09 15.39 -6.57
CA PHE A 411 -17.98 15.59 -8.02
C PHE A 411 -17.81 14.25 -8.75
N TRP A 412 -17.00 13.34 -8.22
CA TRP A 412 -16.77 12.01 -8.79
C TRP A 412 -17.98 11.10 -8.69
N ASP A 413 -18.79 11.23 -7.65
CA ASP A 413 -20.04 10.49 -7.54
C ASP A 413 -21.03 10.88 -8.64
N LYS A 414 -20.97 12.12 -9.12
CA LYS A 414 -21.72 12.57 -10.31
C LYS A 414 -21.31 11.83 -11.59
N PHE A 415 -20.07 11.31 -11.62
CA PHE A 415 -19.52 10.48 -12.69
C PHE A 415 -19.52 8.99 -12.34
N SER A 416 -20.11 8.58 -11.23
CA SER A 416 -20.23 7.16 -10.84
C SER A 416 -20.98 6.34 -11.88
N TRP A 417 -21.81 6.97 -12.70
CA TRP A 417 -22.42 6.35 -13.86
C TRP A 417 -21.37 5.90 -14.92
N LEU A 418 -20.18 6.48 -14.93
CA LEU A 418 -19.05 6.02 -15.76
C LEU A 418 -18.25 4.88 -15.12
N SER A 419 -18.67 4.38 -13.98
CA SER A 419 -18.00 3.27 -13.30
C SER A 419 -18.15 1.95 -14.04
N THR A 420 -17.27 1.02 -13.73
CA THR A 420 -17.36 -0.37 -14.21
C THR A 420 -18.41 -1.18 -13.45
N ARG A 421 -18.77 -0.75 -12.23
CA ARG A 421 -19.80 -1.35 -11.36
C ARG A 421 -20.62 -0.28 -10.67
N THR A 422 -21.92 -0.55 -10.50
CA THR A 422 -22.87 0.30 -9.76
C THR A 422 -23.38 -0.48 -8.57
N TYR A 423 -23.06 -0.01 -7.35
CA TYR A 423 -23.47 -0.65 -6.11
C TYR A 423 -24.84 -0.16 -5.64
N PHE A 424 -25.75 -1.09 -5.34
CA PHE A 424 -27.05 -0.83 -4.73
C PHE A 424 -27.01 -1.05 -3.22
N SER A 425 -26.14 -1.93 -2.76
CA SER A 425 -25.82 -2.14 -1.34
C SER A 425 -24.32 -2.46 -1.21
N GLU A 426 -23.82 -2.62 0.01
CA GLU A 426 -22.44 -3.02 0.27
C GLU A 426 -22.06 -4.34 -0.37
N ASN A 427 -23.03 -5.25 -0.48
CA ASN A 427 -22.81 -6.62 -0.95
C ASN A 427 -23.38 -6.90 -2.34
N PHE A 428 -24.09 -5.96 -2.96
CA PHE A 428 -24.72 -6.17 -4.26
C PHE A 428 -24.44 -5.03 -5.23
N ALA A 429 -23.92 -5.40 -6.40
CA ALA A 429 -23.68 -4.49 -7.51
C ALA A 429 -24.18 -5.08 -8.83
N ILE A 430 -24.41 -4.20 -9.79
CA ILE A 430 -24.54 -4.54 -11.21
C ILE A 430 -23.40 -3.90 -11.98
N ASN A 431 -23.19 -4.31 -13.24
CA ASN A 431 -22.24 -3.61 -14.09
C ASN A 431 -22.65 -2.17 -14.32
N GLY A 432 -21.67 -1.28 -14.29
CA GLY A 432 -21.85 0.13 -14.62
C GLY A 432 -21.89 0.36 -16.12
N THR A 433 -22.15 1.62 -16.51
CA THR A 433 -22.38 2.00 -17.92
C THR A 433 -21.20 1.70 -18.85
N LEU A 434 -19.97 1.73 -18.35
CA LEU A 434 -18.79 1.37 -19.15
C LEU A 434 -18.73 -0.11 -19.51
N ASN A 435 -19.40 -0.98 -18.73
CA ASN A 435 -19.44 -2.41 -18.93
C ASN A 435 -20.82 -2.93 -19.36
N PHE A 436 -21.80 -2.04 -19.55
CA PHE A 436 -23.15 -2.42 -19.93
C PHE A 436 -23.26 -2.89 -21.39
N TRP A 437 -22.27 -2.59 -22.21
CA TRP A 437 -22.23 -2.99 -23.61
C TRP A 437 -20.78 -3.23 -24.05
N ARG A 438 -20.63 -4.02 -25.09
CA ARG A 438 -19.41 -4.15 -25.88
C ARG A 438 -19.75 -4.28 -27.35
N PHE A 439 -18.76 -4.08 -28.20
CA PHE A 439 -18.88 -4.27 -29.63
C PHE A 439 -17.64 -4.98 -30.17
N ASN A 440 -17.84 -5.97 -31.03
CA ASN A 440 -16.78 -6.61 -31.80
C ASN A 440 -17.37 -7.17 -33.10
N ARG A 441 -16.50 -7.53 -34.05
CA ARG A 441 -16.93 -8.02 -35.38
C ARG A 441 -17.69 -9.36 -35.36
N VAL A 442 -17.59 -10.13 -34.31
CA VAL A 442 -18.26 -11.43 -34.15
C VAL A 442 -19.67 -11.25 -33.58
N GLU A 443 -19.80 -10.54 -32.48
CA GLU A 443 -21.07 -10.41 -31.76
C GLU A 443 -21.91 -9.22 -32.25
N GLY A 444 -21.27 -8.23 -32.89
CA GLY A 444 -21.86 -6.92 -33.11
C GLY A 444 -22.07 -6.16 -31.80
N PHE A 445 -23.08 -5.32 -31.75
CA PHE A 445 -23.48 -4.67 -30.51
C PHE A 445 -24.01 -5.72 -29.53
N THR A 446 -23.46 -5.72 -28.31
CA THR A 446 -23.74 -6.74 -27.30
C THR A 446 -24.03 -6.07 -25.96
N PRO A 447 -25.30 -5.88 -25.58
CA PRO A 447 -25.68 -5.49 -24.24
C PRO A 447 -25.30 -6.61 -23.25
N ARG A 448 -24.89 -6.19 -22.04
CA ARG A 448 -24.47 -7.05 -20.94
C ARG A 448 -25.17 -6.63 -19.67
N LEU A 449 -25.55 -7.60 -18.85
CA LEU A 449 -26.10 -7.39 -17.53
C LEU A 449 -25.39 -8.32 -16.56
N GLY A 450 -24.58 -7.77 -15.69
CA GLY A 450 -23.85 -8.49 -14.64
C GLY A 450 -24.47 -8.21 -13.27
N PHE A 451 -24.58 -9.26 -12.49
CA PHE A 451 -25.00 -9.23 -11.09
C PHE A 451 -23.82 -9.72 -10.24
N TYR A 452 -23.42 -8.95 -9.25
CA TYR A 452 -22.28 -9.23 -8.38
C TYR A 452 -22.75 -9.25 -6.94
N PHE A 453 -22.57 -10.38 -6.28
CA PHE A 453 -22.86 -10.59 -4.88
C PHE A 453 -21.53 -10.85 -4.18
N GLU A 454 -21.09 -9.90 -3.37
CA GLU A 454 -19.76 -9.89 -2.77
C GLU A 454 -19.86 -9.88 -1.24
N ASP A 455 -18.91 -10.53 -0.58
CA ASP A 455 -18.78 -10.52 0.87
C ASP A 455 -19.99 -11.06 1.64
N TYR A 456 -20.77 -11.97 1.05
CA TYR A 456 -21.85 -12.65 1.76
C TYR A 456 -21.32 -13.73 2.73
N LEU A 457 -22.18 -14.23 3.61
CA LEU A 457 -21.87 -15.27 4.58
C LEU A 457 -20.58 -14.96 5.37
N ASP A 458 -20.58 -13.81 6.02
CA ASP A 458 -19.44 -13.37 6.79
C ASP A 458 -18.18 -13.20 5.92
N GLN A 459 -18.36 -12.57 4.76
CA GLN A 459 -17.33 -12.31 3.75
C GLN A 459 -16.66 -13.56 3.18
N ARG A 460 -17.34 -14.68 3.15
CA ARG A 460 -16.85 -15.96 2.62
C ARG A 460 -17.34 -16.27 1.22
N LEU A 461 -18.44 -15.67 0.80
CA LEU A 461 -19.09 -16.00 -0.46
C LEU A 461 -19.06 -14.82 -1.42
N ASN A 462 -18.43 -15.05 -2.57
CA ASN A 462 -18.48 -14.18 -3.73
C ASN A 462 -19.14 -14.94 -4.88
N THR A 463 -20.11 -14.35 -5.54
CA THR A 463 -20.71 -14.94 -6.73
C THR A 463 -21.10 -13.88 -7.74
N SER A 464 -20.99 -14.20 -9.02
CA SER A 464 -21.40 -13.31 -10.09
C SER A 464 -22.11 -14.07 -11.20
N LEU A 465 -23.00 -13.36 -11.89
CA LEU A 465 -23.70 -13.85 -13.07
C LEU A 465 -23.70 -12.75 -14.12
N ASP A 466 -23.02 -12.97 -15.22
CA ASP A 466 -22.99 -12.09 -16.38
C ASP A 466 -23.84 -12.69 -17.52
N LEU A 467 -24.77 -11.90 -18.01
CA LEU A 467 -25.65 -12.25 -19.12
C LEU A 467 -25.38 -11.31 -20.28
N ALA A 468 -25.30 -11.81 -21.49
CA ALA A 468 -25.08 -11.01 -22.68
C ALA A 468 -25.82 -11.56 -23.88
N TYR A 469 -26.21 -10.67 -24.81
CA TYR A 469 -26.82 -11.06 -26.08
C TYR A 469 -26.16 -10.33 -27.24
N GLY A 470 -25.56 -11.07 -28.15
CA GLY A 470 -24.98 -10.51 -29.36
C GLY A 470 -26.01 -10.38 -30.46
N PHE A 471 -26.22 -9.17 -30.97
CA PHE A 471 -27.22 -8.94 -32.00
C PHE A 471 -26.84 -9.50 -33.38
N SER A 472 -25.54 -9.56 -33.68
CA SER A 472 -25.07 -10.05 -34.98
C SER A 472 -24.91 -11.57 -34.99
N ASP A 473 -24.41 -12.19 -33.95
CA ASP A 473 -24.31 -13.66 -33.86
C ASP A 473 -25.59 -14.33 -33.34
N LYS A 474 -26.56 -13.53 -32.86
CA LYS A 474 -27.86 -13.99 -32.34
C LYS A 474 -27.74 -15.03 -31.23
N ARG A 475 -26.73 -14.92 -30.38
CA ARG A 475 -26.46 -15.85 -29.29
C ARG A 475 -26.65 -15.20 -27.94
N PHE A 476 -27.32 -15.94 -27.04
CA PHE A 476 -27.34 -15.63 -25.63
C PHE A 476 -26.11 -16.25 -24.96
N LYS A 477 -25.48 -15.49 -24.07
CA LYS A 477 -24.25 -15.86 -23.42
C LYS A 477 -24.37 -15.69 -21.91
N THR A 478 -23.69 -16.56 -21.19
CA THR A 478 -23.75 -16.63 -19.73
C THR A 478 -22.36 -16.91 -19.19
N ASP A 479 -21.92 -16.15 -18.23
CA ASP A 479 -20.75 -16.45 -17.41
C ASP A 479 -21.18 -16.41 -15.93
N PHE A 480 -20.97 -17.51 -15.20
CA PHE A 480 -21.27 -17.66 -13.79
C PHE A 480 -19.96 -17.92 -13.04
N SER A 481 -19.75 -17.22 -11.95
CA SER A 481 -18.61 -17.47 -11.05
C SER A 481 -19.10 -17.61 -9.61
N PHE A 482 -18.56 -18.58 -8.91
CA PHE A 482 -18.81 -18.84 -7.51
C PHE A 482 -17.48 -19.06 -6.80
N GLU A 483 -17.22 -18.34 -5.72
CA GLU A 483 -16.07 -18.49 -4.87
C GLU A 483 -16.51 -18.61 -3.41
N TYR A 484 -15.99 -19.60 -2.72
CA TYR A 484 -16.22 -19.79 -1.30
C TYR A 484 -14.90 -19.92 -0.54
N LEU A 485 -14.73 -19.08 0.49
CA LEU A 485 -13.52 -19.00 1.28
C LEU A 485 -13.62 -19.83 2.57
N LEU A 486 -12.66 -20.71 2.77
CA LEU A 486 -12.55 -21.63 3.91
C LEU A 486 -11.41 -21.24 4.86
N GLY A 487 -11.48 -21.76 6.08
CA GLY A 487 -10.49 -21.54 7.14
C GLY A 487 -10.73 -20.25 7.92
N ASP A 488 -10.04 -20.09 9.03
CA ASP A 488 -10.17 -18.92 9.92
C ASP A 488 -9.64 -17.66 9.24
N TYR A 489 -8.55 -17.77 8.50
CA TYR A 489 -7.95 -16.68 7.74
C TYR A 489 -8.38 -16.65 6.28
N ARG A 490 -9.39 -17.45 5.87
CA ARG A 490 -9.91 -17.49 4.49
C ARG A 490 -8.84 -17.70 3.42
N THR A 491 -7.85 -18.50 3.76
CA THR A 491 -6.69 -18.78 2.89
C THR A 491 -6.88 -19.97 1.97
N THR A 492 -8.06 -20.60 2.04
CA THR A 492 -8.45 -21.66 1.11
C THR A 492 -9.67 -21.20 0.33
N SER A 493 -9.59 -21.20 -1.00
CA SER A 493 -10.71 -20.87 -1.88
C SER A 493 -11.17 -22.08 -2.67
N LEU A 494 -12.49 -22.21 -2.80
CA LEU A 494 -13.16 -23.11 -3.74
C LEU A 494 -13.78 -22.25 -4.82
N THR A 495 -13.31 -22.37 -6.06
CA THR A 495 -13.81 -21.58 -7.18
C THR A 495 -14.47 -22.50 -8.21
N LEU A 496 -15.68 -22.15 -8.63
CA LEU A 496 -16.40 -22.77 -9.72
C LEU A 496 -16.80 -21.70 -10.73
N ASN A 497 -16.34 -21.84 -11.96
CA ASN A 497 -16.78 -21.02 -13.08
C ASN A 497 -17.55 -21.91 -14.06
N ALA A 498 -18.70 -21.44 -14.53
CA ALA A 498 -19.49 -22.11 -15.57
C ALA A 498 -19.83 -21.08 -16.64
N TYR A 499 -19.62 -21.41 -17.88
CA TYR A 499 -19.74 -20.43 -18.96
C TYR A 499 -20.28 -21.05 -20.26
N ASN A 500 -21.00 -20.25 -21.01
CA ASN A 500 -21.32 -20.46 -22.41
C ASN A 500 -21.20 -19.10 -23.09
N SER A 501 -19.98 -18.74 -23.46
CA SER A 501 -19.68 -17.38 -23.87
C SER A 501 -18.61 -17.32 -24.97
N ILE A 502 -18.34 -16.11 -25.44
CA ILE A 502 -17.22 -15.84 -26.32
C ILE A 502 -15.97 -15.59 -25.49
N LYS A 503 -14.87 -16.19 -25.88
CA LYS A 503 -13.56 -16.00 -25.26
C LYS A 503 -12.62 -15.32 -26.27
N ILE A 504 -11.66 -14.57 -25.75
CA ILE A 504 -10.60 -13.97 -26.56
C ILE A 504 -9.59 -15.05 -26.87
N LEU A 505 -9.30 -15.21 -28.15
CA LEU A 505 -8.28 -16.15 -28.61
C LEU A 505 -6.92 -15.67 -28.12
N ILE A 506 -6.23 -16.51 -27.35
CA ILE A 506 -4.95 -16.22 -26.74
C ILE A 506 -5.01 -14.97 -25.82
N GLY A 507 -6.09 -14.90 -25.02
CA GLY A 507 -6.38 -13.76 -24.15
C GLY A 507 -5.42 -13.56 -22.98
N THR A 508 -4.51 -14.47 -22.70
CA THR A 508 -3.55 -14.39 -21.58
C THR A 508 -2.57 -13.23 -21.71
N SER A 509 -2.37 -12.70 -22.91
CA SER A 509 -1.51 -11.55 -23.20
C SER A 509 -2.28 -10.24 -23.46
N ASP A 510 -3.62 -10.28 -23.40
CA ASP A 510 -4.47 -9.11 -23.64
C ASP A 510 -4.87 -8.44 -22.31
N GLU A 511 -4.24 -7.33 -21.99
CA GLU A 511 -4.53 -6.51 -20.81
C GLU A 511 -5.37 -5.26 -21.12
N TYR A 512 -5.90 -5.15 -22.34
CA TYR A 512 -6.70 -3.98 -22.74
C TYR A 512 -8.17 -4.10 -22.34
N ALA A 513 -8.79 -2.98 -21.94
CA ALA A 513 -10.20 -2.96 -21.55
C ALA A 513 -11.13 -3.23 -22.75
N ASP A 514 -12.28 -3.89 -22.50
CA ASP A 514 -13.33 -4.13 -23.51
C ASP A 514 -13.82 -2.84 -24.18
N LEU A 515 -13.89 -1.75 -23.43
CA LEU A 515 -14.26 -0.44 -23.97
C LEU A 515 -13.25 0.04 -25.02
N THR A 516 -11.94 -0.11 -24.76
CA THR A 516 -10.89 0.28 -25.72
C THR A 516 -11.02 -0.53 -27.02
N ALA A 517 -11.17 -1.85 -26.93
CA ALA A 517 -11.36 -2.71 -28.08
C ALA A 517 -12.66 -2.33 -28.84
N SER A 518 -13.75 -2.10 -28.13
CA SER A 518 -15.05 -1.72 -28.73
C SER A 518 -14.97 -0.38 -29.45
N LEU A 519 -14.31 0.63 -28.87
CA LEU A 519 -14.13 1.93 -29.50
C LEU A 519 -13.25 1.87 -30.75
N LEU A 520 -12.12 1.15 -30.71
CA LEU A 520 -11.24 0.98 -31.86
C LEU A 520 -11.96 0.26 -33.01
N ALA A 521 -12.74 -0.79 -32.68
CA ALA A 521 -13.56 -1.49 -33.65
C ALA A 521 -14.63 -0.58 -34.29
N LEU A 522 -15.42 0.12 -33.47
CA LEU A 522 -16.50 0.98 -33.94
C LEU A 522 -16.04 2.21 -34.71
N LEU A 523 -14.89 2.81 -34.33
CA LEU A 523 -14.42 4.06 -34.95
C LEU A 523 -13.57 3.79 -36.19
N ASN A 524 -12.71 2.77 -36.17
CA ASN A 524 -11.68 2.58 -37.18
C ASN A 524 -11.71 1.21 -37.88
N LYS A 525 -12.59 0.29 -37.49
CA LYS A 525 -12.50 -1.15 -37.84
C LYS A 525 -11.15 -1.76 -37.47
N GLU A 526 -10.56 -1.28 -36.40
CA GLU A 526 -9.34 -1.80 -35.82
C GLU A 526 -9.66 -2.81 -34.73
N GLU A 527 -9.86 -4.05 -35.13
CA GLU A 527 -10.11 -5.16 -34.20
C GLU A 527 -8.82 -5.96 -34.04
N PHE A 528 -8.18 -5.80 -32.90
CA PHE A 528 -6.92 -6.49 -32.60
C PHE A 528 -7.14 -7.84 -31.88
N ARG A 529 -8.37 -8.11 -31.38
CA ARG A 529 -8.74 -9.35 -30.73
C ARG A 529 -9.28 -10.35 -31.75
N ASN A 530 -9.00 -11.62 -31.52
CA ASN A 530 -9.65 -12.75 -32.16
C ASN A 530 -10.50 -13.51 -31.15
N TYR A 531 -11.50 -14.23 -31.60
CA TYR A 531 -12.50 -14.80 -30.73
C TYR A 531 -12.82 -16.25 -31.08
N TYR A 532 -13.27 -16.99 -30.07
CA TYR A 532 -13.89 -18.31 -30.21
C TYR A 532 -15.03 -18.46 -29.20
N TYR A 533 -15.96 -19.38 -29.45
CA TYR A 533 -17.00 -19.75 -28.49
C TYR A 533 -16.48 -20.87 -27.60
N SER A 534 -16.74 -20.77 -26.29
CA SER A 534 -16.41 -21.80 -25.32
C SER A 534 -17.60 -22.01 -24.37
N ALA A 535 -17.93 -23.26 -24.13
CA ALA A 535 -18.97 -23.67 -23.18
C ALA A 535 -18.42 -24.77 -22.28
N GLY A 536 -18.53 -24.58 -20.97
CA GLY A 536 -18.02 -25.56 -20.02
C GLY A 536 -17.97 -25.03 -18.60
N PHE A 537 -17.18 -25.67 -17.79
CA PHE A 537 -16.92 -25.25 -16.42
C PHE A 537 -15.48 -25.57 -16.01
N ASP A 538 -14.99 -24.83 -15.03
CA ASP A 538 -13.76 -25.12 -14.31
C ASP A 538 -13.98 -25.04 -12.81
N PHE A 539 -13.42 -26.01 -12.11
CA PHE A 539 -13.40 -26.06 -10.66
C PHE A 539 -11.96 -26.02 -10.17
N LYS A 540 -11.66 -25.15 -9.23
CA LYS A 540 -10.34 -24.98 -8.64
C LYS A 540 -10.42 -24.90 -7.13
N VAL A 541 -9.51 -25.59 -6.46
CA VAL A 541 -9.22 -25.44 -5.04
C VAL A 541 -7.82 -24.83 -4.94
N GLU A 542 -7.69 -23.76 -4.20
CA GLU A 542 -6.41 -23.16 -3.88
C GLU A 542 -6.30 -22.96 -2.39
N SER A 543 -5.18 -23.35 -1.79
CA SER A 543 -4.97 -23.27 -0.34
C SER A 543 -3.56 -22.80 -0.01
N GLU A 544 -3.45 -21.85 0.89
CA GLU A 544 -2.19 -21.47 1.52
C GLU A 544 -1.84 -22.54 2.58
N VAL A 545 -1.02 -23.52 2.16
CA VAL A 545 -0.57 -24.62 3.04
C VAL A 545 0.43 -24.10 4.08
N PHE A 546 1.25 -23.16 3.69
CA PHE A 546 2.14 -22.40 4.56
C PHE A 546 2.05 -20.92 4.18
N PRO A 547 2.40 -19.99 5.07
CA PRO A 547 2.37 -18.56 4.76
C PRO A 547 3.11 -18.16 3.48
N VAL A 548 4.13 -18.92 3.08
CA VAL A 548 4.92 -18.68 1.86
C VAL A 548 4.45 -19.49 0.66
N LEU A 549 3.65 -20.54 0.86
CA LEU A 549 3.31 -21.51 -0.18
C LEU A 549 1.80 -21.71 -0.28
N ALA A 550 1.24 -21.34 -1.41
CA ALA A 550 -0.08 -21.77 -1.82
C ALA A 550 0.02 -22.89 -2.85
N LEU A 551 -0.85 -23.89 -2.72
CA LEU A 551 -1.02 -24.99 -3.68
C LEU A 551 -2.41 -24.91 -4.29
N SER A 552 -2.53 -25.27 -5.55
CA SER A 552 -3.81 -25.37 -6.22
C SER A 552 -3.97 -26.68 -6.99
N ALA A 553 -5.21 -27.14 -7.07
CA ALA A 553 -5.61 -28.26 -7.93
C ALA A 553 -6.97 -27.94 -8.55
N GLY A 554 -7.20 -28.38 -9.77
CA GLY A 554 -8.44 -28.10 -10.47
C GLY A 554 -8.76 -29.09 -11.57
N PHE A 555 -9.98 -28.98 -12.04
CA PHE A 555 -10.50 -29.72 -13.17
C PHE A 555 -11.21 -28.76 -14.13
N LEU A 556 -10.94 -28.89 -15.41
CA LEU A 556 -11.50 -28.12 -16.49
C LEU A 556 -12.24 -29.04 -17.45
N ASN A 557 -13.46 -28.68 -17.82
CA ASN A 557 -14.22 -29.25 -18.92
C ASN A 557 -14.70 -28.11 -19.82
N ARG A 558 -14.37 -28.13 -21.09
CA ARG A 558 -14.86 -27.14 -22.03
C ARG A 558 -14.99 -27.70 -23.43
N LYS A 559 -15.91 -27.11 -24.18
CA LYS A 559 -16.10 -27.37 -25.62
C LYS A 559 -15.89 -26.07 -26.36
N ASP A 560 -14.89 -26.07 -27.22
CA ASP A 560 -14.48 -24.88 -27.98
C ASP A 560 -14.96 -24.99 -29.43
N LYS A 561 -15.47 -23.87 -29.98
CA LYS A 561 -15.94 -23.75 -31.36
C LYS A 561 -15.44 -22.48 -32.01
N SER A 562 -15.17 -22.54 -33.30
CA SER A 562 -14.79 -21.38 -34.11
C SER A 562 -15.89 -20.32 -34.12
N ALA A 563 -15.48 -19.06 -34.11
CA ALA A 563 -16.34 -17.91 -34.26
C ALA A 563 -16.02 -17.20 -35.58
N GLN A 564 -17.04 -16.68 -36.26
CA GLN A 564 -16.88 -15.99 -37.53
C GLN A 564 -17.32 -14.54 -37.43
N ASN A 565 -16.84 -13.68 -38.34
CA ASN A 565 -17.35 -12.31 -38.48
C ASN A 565 -18.83 -12.35 -38.84
N ASN A 566 -19.67 -11.65 -38.08
CA ASN A 566 -21.11 -11.57 -38.32
C ASN A 566 -21.56 -10.12 -38.56
N THR A 567 -20.66 -9.17 -38.46
CA THR A 567 -20.97 -7.76 -38.78
C THR A 567 -19.75 -7.05 -39.40
N ASP A 568 -20.01 -6.12 -40.29
CA ASP A 568 -19.03 -5.19 -40.83
C ASP A 568 -19.34 -3.73 -40.46
N PHE A 569 -20.16 -3.52 -39.44
CA PHE A 569 -20.61 -2.20 -39.03
C PHE A 569 -19.48 -1.41 -38.38
N SER A 570 -19.37 -0.09 -38.71
CA SER A 570 -18.51 0.88 -38.06
C SER A 570 -19.11 2.27 -38.30
N PHE A 571 -18.84 3.24 -37.43
CA PHE A 571 -19.25 4.63 -37.59
C PHE A 571 -18.47 5.32 -38.72
N PHE A 572 -17.16 5.06 -38.75
CA PHE A 572 -16.25 5.62 -39.74
C PHE A 572 -15.55 4.49 -40.51
N LYS A 573 -14.75 4.80 -41.50
CA LYS A 573 -13.97 3.82 -42.29
C LYS A 573 -14.86 2.70 -42.90
N LYS A 574 -15.97 3.11 -43.54
CA LYS A 574 -16.94 2.18 -44.16
C LYS A 574 -16.36 1.40 -45.35
N ASP A 575 -15.30 1.95 -45.95
CA ASP A 575 -14.54 1.38 -47.05
C ASP A 575 -13.52 0.31 -46.63
N ARG A 576 -13.29 0.13 -45.31
CA ARG A 576 -12.41 -0.89 -44.77
C ARG A 576 -13.25 -2.08 -44.31
N GLU A 577 -12.75 -3.30 -44.51
CA GLU A 577 -13.32 -4.54 -43.95
C GLU A 577 -12.62 -4.90 -42.65
N TYR A 578 -13.32 -5.58 -41.75
CA TYR A 578 -12.70 -6.17 -40.58
C TYR A 578 -11.77 -7.31 -40.98
N PRO A 579 -10.65 -7.53 -40.30
CA PRO A 579 -9.83 -8.74 -40.45
C PRO A 579 -10.70 -9.97 -40.23
N ILE A 580 -10.44 -11.05 -40.94
CA ILE A 580 -11.13 -12.34 -40.76
C ILE A 580 -10.77 -12.88 -39.39
N ASN A 581 -11.77 -13.31 -38.61
CA ASN A 581 -11.54 -14.02 -37.35
C ASN A 581 -11.04 -15.44 -37.67
N PRO A 582 -9.83 -15.84 -37.21
CA PRO A 582 -9.29 -17.16 -37.53
C PRO A 582 -10.14 -18.26 -36.88
N ASN A 583 -10.28 -19.38 -37.56
CA ASN A 583 -10.83 -20.58 -36.98
C ASN A 583 -9.88 -21.12 -35.89
N ILE A 584 -10.41 -21.97 -35.00
CA ILE A 584 -9.66 -22.74 -34.03
C ILE A 584 -9.77 -24.23 -34.34
N TYR A 585 -8.98 -25.05 -33.68
CA TYR A 585 -9.22 -26.47 -33.63
C TYR A 585 -10.36 -26.77 -32.65
N GLU A 586 -11.55 -27.16 -33.19
CA GLU A 586 -12.73 -27.43 -32.38
C GLU A 586 -12.55 -28.74 -31.62
N ALA A 587 -12.63 -28.69 -30.28
CA ALA A 587 -12.40 -29.83 -29.43
C ALA A 587 -13.17 -29.70 -28.10
N THR A 588 -13.47 -30.88 -27.51
CA THR A 588 -13.81 -30.96 -26.10
C THR A 588 -12.54 -31.23 -25.30
N ILE A 589 -12.23 -30.37 -24.37
CA ILE A 589 -11.02 -30.46 -23.56
C ILE A 589 -11.42 -30.73 -22.12
N ASN A 590 -10.97 -31.88 -21.61
CA ASN A 590 -11.00 -32.22 -20.21
C ASN A 590 -9.58 -32.23 -19.68
N ALA A 591 -9.29 -31.45 -18.67
CA ALA A 591 -7.94 -31.33 -18.14
C ALA A 591 -7.91 -31.26 -16.61
N LEU A 592 -6.88 -31.82 -16.01
CA LEU A 592 -6.50 -31.59 -14.63
C LEU A 592 -5.44 -30.51 -14.59
N THR A 593 -5.55 -29.66 -13.58
CA THR A 593 -4.56 -28.61 -13.31
C THR A 593 -4.00 -28.78 -11.90
N ALA A 594 -2.72 -28.51 -11.73
CA ALA A 594 -2.09 -28.40 -10.43
C ALA A 594 -1.11 -27.24 -10.46
N GLY A 595 -0.98 -26.51 -9.37
CA GLY A 595 -0.10 -25.36 -9.34
C GLY A 595 0.41 -25.05 -7.95
N PHE A 596 1.43 -24.19 -7.92
CA PHE A 596 1.99 -23.63 -6.70
C PHE A 596 2.29 -22.14 -6.87
N LYS A 597 2.27 -21.43 -5.74
CA LYS A 597 2.72 -20.04 -5.64
C LYS A 597 3.57 -19.88 -4.39
N LEU A 598 4.81 -19.42 -4.58
CA LEU A 598 5.73 -19.05 -3.50
C LEU A 598 5.80 -17.52 -3.44
N ASP A 599 5.44 -16.97 -2.30
CA ASP A 599 5.45 -15.53 -2.05
C ASP A 599 6.08 -15.25 -0.69
N PHE A 600 7.27 -14.67 -0.72
CA PHE A 600 8.06 -14.38 0.48
C PHE A 600 7.82 -12.97 1.03
N ARG A 601 6.83 -12.23 0.52
CA ARG A 601 6.50 -10.92 1.04
C ARG A 601 5.86 -11.04 2.41
N ASP A 602 6.19 -10.09 3.27
CA ASP A 602 5.46 -9.86 4.52
C ASP A 602 3.99 -9.58 4.24
N TYR A 603 3.13 -9.76 5.23
CA TYR A 603 1.70 -9.49 5.11
C TYR A 603 1.13 -8.82 6.36
N ILE A 604 -0.04 -8.24 6.20
CA ILE A 604 -0.88 -7.72 7.27
C ILE A 604 -2.03 -8.71 7.46
N GLU A 605 -2.26 -9.14 8.70
CA GLU A 605 -3.44 -9.89 9.10
C GLU A 605 -4.49 -8.91 9.63
N ASP A 606 -5.61 -8.78 8.94
CA ASP A 606 -6.74 -7.95 9.35
C ASP A 606 -7.99 -8.80 9.51
N GLY A 607 -8.26 -9.19 10.73
CA GLY A 607 -9.34 -10.10 11.08
C GLY A 607 -9.17 -11.46 10.40
N TYR A 608 -9.83 -11.63 9.27
CA TYR A 608 -9.80 -12.87 8.51
C TYR A 608 -8.93 -12.84 7.26
N PHE A 609 -8.41 -11.67 6.88
CA PHE A 609 -7.68 -11.49 5.62
C PHE A 609 -6.20 -11.27 5.82
N ARG A 610 -5.43 -11.80 4.89
CA ARG A 610 -4.00 -11.54 4.74
C ARG A 610 -3.76 -10.71 3.49
N SER A 611 -3.25 -9.51 3.68
CA SER A 611 -2.88 -8.62 2.58
C SER A 611 -1.36 -8.57 2.45
N ARG A 612 -0.82 -9.08 1.33
CA ARG A 612 0.61 -9.01 1.05
C ARG A 612 1.07 -7.57 0.92
N THR A 613 2.18 -7.28 1.51
CA THR A 613 2.77 -5.95 1.51
C THR A 613 4.25 -6.00 1.11
N PHE A 614 4.74 -4.92 0.55
CA PHE A 614 6.15 -4.79 0.22
C PHE A 614 6.81 -3.59 0.91
N PHE A 615 6.09 -2.68 1.56
CA PHE A 615 6.59 -1.49 2.28
C PHE A 615 7.97 -1.00 1.82
N GLY A 616 8.20 -0.97 0.50
CA GLY A 616 9.46 -0.58 -0.10
C GLY A 616 10.59 -1.63 -0.05
N SER A 617 10.35 -2.85 0.42
CA SER A 617 11.33 -3.94 0.38
C SER A 617 11.42 -4.60 -1.01
N SER A 618 12.58 -5.21 -1.31
CA SER A 618 12.73 -6.09 -2.46
C SER A 618 12.00 -7.40 -2.22
N TYR A 619 11.44 -8.00 -3.27
CA TYR A 619 10.76 -9.29 -3.16
C TYR A 619 10.90 -10.12 -4.42
N THR A 620 10.69 -11.44 -4.28
CA THR A 620 10.59 -12.38 -5.40
C THR A 620 9.38 -13.27 -5.20
N THR A 621 8.61 -13.50 -6.27
CA THR A 621 7.53 -14.48 -6.30
C THR A 621 7.80 -15.51 -7.38
N PHE A 622 7.42 -16.75 -7.10
CA PHE A 622 7.44 -17.85 -8.06
C PHE A 622 6.04 -18.41 -8.16
N GLU A 623 5.57 -18.62 -9.36
CA GLU A 623 4.27 -19.22 -9.63
C GLU A 623 4.43 -20.23 -10.76
N GLY A 624 3.97 -21.46 -10.55
CA GLY A 624 4.04 -22.50 -11.55
C GLY A 624 2.78 -23.33 -11.58
N ASP A 625 2.42 -23.79 -12.78
CA ASP A 625 1.30 -24.68 -12.97
C ASP A 625 1.57 -25.73 -14.04
N VAL A 626 0.86 -26.83 -13.92
CA VAL A 626 0.78 -27.89 -14.91
C VAL A 626 -0.68 -28.13 -15.28
N THR A 627 -0.93 -28.25 -16.57
CA THR A 627 -2.25 -28.61 -17.14
C THR A 627 -2.08 -29.90 -17.95
N ASN A 628 -2.78 -30.93 -17.60
CA ASN A 628 -2.76 -32.21 -18.32
C ASN A 628 -4.13 -32.54 -18.89
N SER A 629 -4.20 -32.73 -20.19
CA SER A 629 -5.38 -33.20 -20.92
C SER A 629 -5.06 -34.56 -21.53
N ASN A 630 -5.97 -35.54 -21.41
CA ASN A 630 -5.73 -36.88 -21.83
C ASN A 630 -6.99 -37.55 -22.43
N LYS A 631 -6.82 -38.23 -23.56
CA LYS A 631 -7.91 -38.89 -24.27
C LYS A 631 -8.41 -40.16 -23.55
N ASP A 632 -7.47 -40.93 -22.99
CA ASP A 632 -7.78 -42.27 -22.51
C ASP A 632 -8.51 -42.28 -21.16
N TRP A 633 -8.10 -41.44 -20.22
CA TRP A 633 -8.65 -41.44 -18.85
C TRP A 633 -9.46 -40.20 -18.48
N LEU A 634 -9.30 -39.08 -19.22
CA LEU A 634 -10.12 -37.88 -19.05
C LEU A 634 -11.24 -37.76 -20.11
N ASN A 635 -11.25 -38.65 -21.11
CA ASN A 635 -12.20 -38.59 -22.22
C ASN A 635 -12.17 -37.22 -22.94
N SER A 636 -10.97 -36.68 -23.13
CA SER A 636 -10.71 -35.42 -23.86
C SER A 636 -10.48 -35.71 -25.34
N ASP A 637 -10.70 -34.75 -26.23
CA ASP A 637 -10.33 -34.84 -27.63
C ASP A 637 -8.82 -34.62 -27.86
N MET A 638 -8.10 -34.13 -26.84
CA MET A 638 -6.71 -33.69 -26.91
C MET A 638 -5.81 -34.41 -25.91
N ASN A 639 -4.55 -34.67 -26.34
CA ASN A 639 -3.47 -35.17 -25.48
C ASN A 639 -2.37 -34.11 -25.40
N PHE A 640 -2.24 -33.47 -24.25
CA PHE A 640 -1.13 -32.56 -24.02
C PHE A 640 -0.84 -32.39 -22.53
N THR A 641 0.39 -31.98 -22.23
CA THR A 641 0.79 -31.55 -20.89
C THR A 641 1.56 -30.25 -21.03
N THR A 642 1.02 -29.20 -20.46
CA THR A 642 1.62 -27.87 -20.47
C THR A 642 2.16 -27.53 -19.09
N TYR A 643 3.43 -27.11 -19.00
CA TYR A 643 4.09 -26.60 -17.81
C TYR A 643 4.31 -25.10 -17.98
N ARG A 644 3.97 -24.32 -16.97
CA ARG A 644 4.21 -22.87 -16.95
C ARG A 644 4.95 -22.47 -15.69
N LEU A 645 5.84 -21.48 -15.80
CA LEU A 645 6.60 -20.92 -14.69
C LEU A 645 6.69 -19.40 -14.87
N TYR A 646 6.31 -18.65 -13.84
CA TYR A 646 6.45 -17.22 -13.74
C TYR A 646 7.38 -16.90 -12.57
N ILE A 647 8.35 -16.03 -12.81
CA ILE A 647 9.20 -15.46 -11.75
C ILE A 647 9.09 -13.95 -11.87
N ASN A 648 8.74 -13.31 -10.79
CA ASN A 648 8.69 -11.85 -10.72
C ASN A 648 9.55 -11.40 -9.56
N ASN A 649 10.56 -10.56 -9.84
CA ASN A 649 11.45 -9.98 -8.86
C ASN A 649 11.42 -8.47 -8.97
N LEU A 650 11.21 -7.79 -7.84
CA LEU A 650 11.41 -6.37 -7.70
C LEU A 650 12.55 -6.13 -6.73
N THR A 651 13.63 -5.51 -7.20
CA THR A 651 14.80 -5.20 -6.39
C THR A 651 14.94 -3.68 -6.28
N ARG A 652 14.90 -3.15 -5.07
CA ARG A 652 15.26 -1.76 -4.78
C ARG A 652 16.77 -1.61 -4.91
N THR A 653 17.20 -0.56 -5.59
CA THR A 653 18.61 -0.32 -5.88
C THR A 653 19.08 0.98 -5.24
N PHE A 654 19.06 2.07 -5.96
CA PHE A 654 19.32 3.38 -5.39
C PHE A 654 18.15 3.86 -4.53
N ARG A 655 18.25 5.03 -3.93
CA ARG A 655 17.30 5.76 -3.09
C ARG A 655 15.82 5.39 -3.38
N SER A 656 15.31 5.71 -4.57
CA SER A 656 13.95 5.40 -5.02
C SER A 656 13.89 4.50 -6.26
N ALA A 657 15.02 4.26 -6.91
CA ALA A 657 15.12 3.45 -8.12
C ALA A 657 14.89 1.96 -7.84
N PHE A 658 14.38 1.24 -8.82
CA PHE A 658 14.17 -0.19 -8.71
C PHE A 658 14.34 -0.91 -10.06
N LEU A 659 14.82 -2.15 -9.98
CA LEU A 659 14.87 -3.10 -11.08
C LEU A 659 13.71 -4.08 -10.93
N ASN A 660 12.93 -4.23 -11.98
CA ASN A 660 11.94 -5.27 -12.09
C ASN A 660 12.37 -6.30 -13.12
N VAL A 661 12.33 -7.56 -12.73
CA VAL A 661 12.70 -8.72 -13.58
C VAL A 661 11.50 -9.64 -13.66
N LYS A 662 10.98 -9.86 -14.86
CA LYS A 662 9.95 -10.87 -15.11
C LYS A 662 10.51 -11.93 -16.04
N LEU A 663 10.44 -13.19 -15.61
CA LEU A 663 10.73 -14.37 -16.40
C LEU A 663 9.44 -15.17 -16.56
N PHE A 664 9.16 -15.58 -17.77
CA PHE A 664 8.10 -16.52 -18.07
C PHE A 664 8.65 -17.66 -18.91
N GLY A 665 8.28 -18.87 -18.54
CA GLY A 665 8.56 -20.08 -19.29
C GLY A 665 7.31 -20.91 -19.49
N MET A 666 7.10 -21.42 -20.68
CA MET A 666 6.07 -22.40 -21.03
C MET A 666 6.69 -23.52 -21.83
N TYR A 667 6.34 -24.75 -21.49
CA TYR A 667 6.78 -25.94 -22.22
C TYR A 667 5.61 -26.90 -22.36
N ASN A 668 5.31 -27.28 -23.61
CA ASN A 668 4.24 -28.22 -23.90
C ASN A 668 4.79 -29.53 -24.46
N VAL A 669 4.14 -30.61 -24.11
CA VAL A 669 4.35 -31.96 -24.65
C VAL A 669 3.01 -32.43 -25.19
N GLY A 670 2.99 -32.95 -26.43
CA GLY A 670 1.79 -33.35 -27.14
C GLY A 670 1.16 -32.23 -27.96
N ALA A 671 0.02 -32.50 -28.56
CA ALA A 671 -0.66 -31.59 -29.48
C ALA A 671 -1.46 -30.54 -28.74
N LEU A 672 -0.96 -29.30 -28.68
CA LEU A 672 -1.64 -28.18 -28.06
C LEU A 672 -2.53 -27.44 -29.09
N PRO A 673 -3.82 -27.21 -28.80
CA PRO A 673 -4.66 -26.48 -29.73
C PRO A 673 -4.31 -24.98 -29.75
N TYR A 674 -4.60 -24.31 -30.88
CA TYR A 674 -4.21 -22.92 -31.14
C TYR A 674 -4.63 -21.96 -30.02
N GLN A 675 -5.86 -22.11 -29.49
CA GLN A 675 -6.41 -21.24 -28.47
C GLN A 675 -5.70 -21.32 -27.11
N ASP A 676 -4.89 -22.36 -26.86
CA ASP A 676 -4.11 -22.57 -25.64
C ASP A 676 -2.63 -22.19 -25.76
N MET A 677 -2.19 -21.81 -26.94
CA MET A 677 -0.82 -21.31 -27.15
C MET A 677 -0.62 -19.98 -26.43
N TYR A 678 0.61 -19.62 -26.20
CA TYR A 678 0.98 -18.34 -25.63
C TYR A 678 1.38 -17.35 -26.72
N ALA A 679 0.73 -16.18 -26.73
CA ALA A 679 1.16 -15.06 -27.57
C ALA A 679 2.06 -14.11 -26.75
N LEU A 680 3.14 -13.65 -27.36
CA LEU A 680 3.96 -12.61 -26.74
C LEU A 680 3.12 -11.33 -26.56
N PRO A 681 3.12 -10.69 -25.36
CA PRO A 681 2.38 -9.47 -25.14
C PRO A 681 2.97 -8.33 -25.98
N GLY A 682 2.19 -7.78 -26.88
CA GLY A 682 2.60 -6.71 -27.80
C GLY A 682 1.74 -5.45 -27.63
N ASN A 683 2.03 -4.44 -28.43
CA ASN A 683 1.33 -3.16 -28.43
C ASN A 683 0.09 -3.16 -29.33
N VAL A 684 -0.87 -2.32 -28.97
CA VAL A 684 -2.00 -1.94 -29.80
C VAL A 684 -1.73 -0.53 -30.34
N ASN A 685 -1.32 -0.44 -31.59
CA ASN A 685 -0.92 0.81 -32.24
C ASN A 685 0.12 1.60 -31.44
N LEU A 686 -0.23 2.80 -31.00
CA LEU A 686 0.61 3.67 -30.17
C LEU A 686 0.50 3.40 -28.66
N LEU A 687 -0.40 2.49 -28.23
CA LEU A 687 -0.57 2.18 -26.82
C LEU A 687 0.30 1.00 -26.43
N SER A 688 1.14 1.21 -25.43
CA SER A 688 1.99 0.19 -24.82
C SER A 688 1.56 -0.12 -23.39
N LYS A 689 2.06 -1.25 -22.90
CA LYS A 689 1.94 -1.68 -21.50
C LYS A 689 3.31 -2.00 -20.93
N SER A 690 3.49 -1.81 -19.63
CA SER A 690 4.68 -2.27 -18.94
C SER A 690 4.87 -3.78 -19.14
N TYR A 691 6.11 -4.22 -19.30
CA TYR A 691 6.48 -5.62 -19.52
C TYR A 691 5.94 -6.26 -20.82
N SER A 692 5.47 -5.45 -21.79
CA SER A 692 5.17 -5.91 -23.14
C SER A 692 6.38 -5.71 -24.08
N PHE A 693 6.34 -6.35 -25.24
CA PHE A 693 7.27 -6.12 -26.34
C PHE A 693 6.75 -4.94 -27.16
N ARG A 694 7.36 -3.76 -27.00
CA ARG A 694 6.86 -2.50 -27.59
C ARG A 694 6.94 -2.47 -29.12
N THR A 695 7.87 -3.24 -29.70
CA THR A 695 8.06 -3.31 -31.16
C THR A 695 7.26 -4.43 -31.81
N LEU A 696 6.59 -5.27 -31.04
CA LEU A 696 5.67 -6.30 -31.51
C LEU A 696 4.21 -5.81 -31.42
N ARG A 697 3.39 -6.29 -32.35
CA ARG A 697 1.94 -6.13 -32.24
C ARG A 697 1.35 -7.25 -31.40
N ILE A 698 0.19 -6.98 -30.79
CA ILE A 698 -0.57 -8.01 -30.11
C ILE A 698 -0.92 -9.13 -31.09
N ASN A 699 -0.81 -10.37 -30.65
CA ASN A 699 -1.05 -11.58 -31.46
C ASN A 699 -0.16 -11.68 -32.70
N GLU A 700 1.09 -11.19 -32.67
CA GLU A 700 2.04 -11.32 -33.79
C GLU A 700 2.90 -12.58 -33.69
N ILE A 701 3.36 -12.94 -32.50
CA ILE A 701 4.28 -14.05 -32.26
C ILE A 701 3.71 -14.99 -31.22
N PHE A 702 3.75 -16.28 -31.52
CA PHE A 702 3.16 -17.33 -30.68
C PHE A 702 4.16 -18.43 -30.40
N GLY A 703 3.82 -19.29 -29.45
CA GLY A 703 4.53 -20.51 -29.17
C GLY A 703 3.80 -21.41 -28.19
N GLU A 704 4.14 -22.68 -28.21
CA GLU A 704 3.82 -23.67 -27.18
C GLU A 704 5.00 -23.97 -26.26
N ARG A 705 6.22 -23.65 -26.74
CA ARG A 705 7.45 -23.62 -25.96
C ARG A 705 7.97 -22.19 -26.03
N VAL A 706 7.96 -21.52 -24.91
CA VAL A 706 8.21 -20.09 -24.85
C VAL A 706 9.12 -19.80 -23.66
N ALA A 707 10.08 -18.93 -23.85
CA ALA A 707 10.80 -18.31 -22.76
C ALA A 707 10.88 -16.79 -23.01
N THR A 708 10.52 -16.01 -22.01
CA THR A 708 10.64 -14.53 -22.06
C THR A 708 11.41 -13.98 -20.87
N LEU A 709 12.14 -12.92 -21.11
CA LEU A 709 12.80 -12.10 -20.10
C LEU A 709 12.41 -10.65 -20.35
N ASN A 710 11.81 -10.02 -19.34
CA ASN A 710 11.55 -8.58 -19.32
C ASN A 710 12.33 -7.98 -18.15
N LEU A 711 13.20 -7.04 -18.46
CA LEU A 711 13.98 -6.24 -17.51
C LEU A 711 13.53 -4.80 -17.63
N GLU A 712 13.07 -4.19 -16.53
CA GLU A 712 12.75 -2.77 -16.48
C GLU A 712 13.46 -2.13 -15.30
N TYR A 713 14.35 -1.20 -15.57
CA TYR A 713 15.05 -0.40 -14.57
C TYR A 713 14.42 0.98 -14.51
N ASN A 714 13.68 1.25 -13.46
CA ASN A 714 13.06 2.55 -13.23
C ASN A 714 13.98 3.39 -12.34
N PHE A 715 14.62 4.38 -12.92
CA PHE A 715 15.46 5.35 -12.22
C PHE A 715 14.64 6.40 -11.49
N ARG A 716 13.34 6.48 -11.74
CA ARG A 716 12.52 7.63 -11.39
C ARG A 716 13.16 8.93 -11.91
N ASP A 717 13.15 9.98 -11.13
CA ASP A 717 13.78 11.27 -11.45
C ASP A 717 15.22 11.40 -10.95
N GLU A 718 15.74 10.37 -10.26
CA GLU A 718 17.06 10.40 -9.61
C GLU A 718 18.22 10.67 -10.57
N ILE A 719 18.18 10.06 -11.76
CA ILE A 719 19.26 10.23 -12.72
C ILE A 719 19.40 11.68 -13.19
N PHE A 720 18.28 12.38 -13.36
CA PHE A 720 18.28 13.78 -13.80
C PHE A 720 18.66 14.73 -12.66
N LYS A 721 18.30 14.39 -11.42
CA LYS A 721 18.76 15.09 -10.20
C LYS A 721 20.26 14.90 -10.01
N LEU A 722 20.78 13.67 -10.10
CA LEU A 722 22.19 13.35 -9.96
C LEU A 722 23.04 14.05 -11.03
N LEU A 723 22.60 14.05 -12.28
CA LEU A 723 23.29 14.69 -13.40
C LEU A 723 23.03 16.20 -13.46
N LYS A 724 22.18 16.73 -12.57
CA LYS A 724 21.79 18.14 -12.50
C LYS A 724 21.29 18.71 -13.83
N VAL A 725 20.55 17.90 -14.61
CA VAL A 725 20.06 18.29 -15.94
C VAL A 725 18.98 19.36 -15.79
N PRO A 726 19.23 20.61 -16.27
CA PRO A 726 18.27 21.71 -16.09
C PRO A 726 16.91 21.38 -16.72
N GLY A 727 15.83 21.76 -16.06
CA GLY A 727 14.46 21.49 -16.48
C GLY A 727 13.98 20.07 -16.15
N LEU A 728 14.73 19.03 -16.55
CA LEU A 728 14.31 17.64 -16.28
C LEU A 728 14.31 17.31 -14.78
N LYS A 729 15.29 17.80 -14.02
CA LYS A 729 15.35 17.65 -12.57
C LYS A 729 14.23 18.42 -11.86
N ASP A 730 13.86 19.59 -12.40
CA ASP A 730 12.90 20.51 -11.78
C ASP A 730 11.45 20.11 -12.07
N TRP A 731 11.23 19.40 -13.18
CA TRP A 731 9.91 18.88 -13.60
C TRP A 731 9.66 17.45 -13.16
N GLU A 732 10.59 16.86 -12.37
CA GLU A 732 10.49 15.49 -11.86
C GLU A 732 10.24 14.47 -12.98
N ILE A 733 10.95 14.66 -14.09
CA ILE A 733 10.87 13.71 -15.22
C ILE A 733 11.47 12.38 -14.78
N THR A 734 10.73 11.32 -14.96
CA THR A 734 11.14 9.95 -14.65
C THR A 734 11.75 9.28 -15.88
N LEU A 735 12.78 8.48 -15.67
CA LEU A 735 13.41 7.64 -16.69
C LEU A 735 13.20 6.16 -16.34
N ASN A 736 12.64 5.42 -17.27
CA ASN A 736 12.59 3.96 -17.26
C ASN A 736 13.40 3.43 -18.43
N VAL A 737 14.29 2.46 -18.21
CA VAL A 737 15.04 1.77 -19.25
C VAL A 737 14.64 0.30 -19.24
N PHE A 738 14.35 -0.27 -20.41
CA PHE A 738 13.90 -1.66 -20.48
C PHE A 738 14.66 -2.44 -21.55
N PHE A 739 14.78 -3.75 -21.28
CA PHE A 739 15.28 -4.75 -22.20
C PHE A 739 14.37 -5.96 -22.18
N ASN A 740 13.94 -6.40 -23.36
CA ASN A 740 13.09 -7.56 -23.52
C ASN A 740 13.75 -8.60 -24.43
N SER A 741 13.59 -9.86 -24.09
CA SER A 741 14.01 -10.98 -24.93
C SER A 741 12.95 -12.08 -24.91
N ALA A 742 12.79 -12.75 -26.04
CA ALA A 742 11.88 -13.90 -26.16
C ALA A 742 12.40 -14.91 -27.17
N ILE A 743 12.09 -16.18 -26.95
CA ILE A 743 12.23 -17.29 -27.91
C ILE A 743 10.92 -18.08 -27.90
N THR A 744 10.46 -18.52 -29.06
CA THR A 744 9.22 -19.27 -29.22
C THR A 744 9.41 -20.41 -30.22
N GLU A 745 8.80 -21.55 -29.92
CA GLU A 745 8.82 -22.73 -30.79
C GLU A 745 7.43 -23.38 -30.83
N ILE A 746 7.11 -24.03 -31.94
CA ILE A 746 5.90 -24.83 -32.08
C ILE A 746 6.34 -26.24 -32.59
N GLY A 747 5.92 -27.28 -31.88
CA GLY A 747 6.16 -28.64 -32.25
C GLY A 747 5.29 -29.11 -33.44
N ASN A 748 5.74 -30.12 -34.14
CA ASN A 748 5.07 -30.63 -35.34
C ASN A 748 3.62 -31.08 -35.10
N GLU A 749 3.33 -31.65 -33.93
CA GLU A 749 1.99 -32.10 -33.58
C GLU A 749 1.02 -30.93 -33.44
N SER A 750 1.41 -29.88 -32.78
CA SER A 750 0.61 -28.66 -32.62
C SER A 750 0.52 -27.88 -33.93
N ALA A 751 1.62 -27.83 -34.71
CA ALA A 751 1.63 -27.18 -36.02
C ALA A 751 0.60 -27.78 -36.99
N ALA A 752 0.35 -29.10 -36.91
CA ALA A 752 -0.65 -29.78 -37.74
C ALA A 752 -2.11 -29.38 -37.39
N LEU A 753 -2.34 -28.77 -36.23
CA LEU A 753 -3.67 -28.32 -35.78
C LEU A 753 -3.92 -26.84 -36.08
N LEU A 754 -2.92 -26.12 -36.61
CA LEU A 754 -3.04 -24.67 -36.83
C LEU A 754 -3.93 -24.38 -38.05
N PRO A 755 -4.93 -23.51 -37.89
CA PRO A 755 -5.78 -23.09 -39.02
C PRO A 755 -5.13 -22.03 -39.91
N VAL A 756 -4.07 -21.40 -39.42
CA VAL A 756 -3.35 -20.31 -40.07
C VAL A 756 -1.85 -20.46 -39.84
N GLU A 757 -1.04 -19.97 -40.76
CA GLU A 757 0.41 -19.85 -40.54
C GLU A 757 0.69 -18.81 -39.43
N ILE A 758 1.46 -19.18 -38.46
CA ILE A 758 1.85 -18.31 -37.36
C ILE A 758 3.35 -18.11 -37.31
N LYS A 759 3.75 -16.96 -36.76
CA LYS A 759 5.17 -16.59 -36.68
C LYS A 759 5.74 -16.99 -35.32
N THR A 760 6.97 -17.46 -35.34
CA THR A 760 7.76 -17.82 -34.17
C THR A 760 9.15 -17.16 -34.24
N PHE A 761 9.84 -17.14 -33.12
CA PHE A 761 11.24 -16.75 -33.02
C PHE A 761 12.09 -18.00 -32.76
N ASP A 762 12.70 -18.55 -33.79
CA ASP A 762 13.60 -19.69 -33.71
C ASP A 762 14.97 -19.37 -33.04
N LYS A 763 15.31 -18.10 -32.94
CA LYS A 763 16.44 -17.54 -32.19
C LYS A 763 15.94 -16.46 -31.24
N PRO A 764 16.67 -16.19 -30.14
CA PRO A 764 16.24 -15.16 -29.23
C PRO A 764 16.03 -13.81 -29.92
N PHE A 765 14.83 -13.25 -29.74
CA PHE A 765 14.49 -11.89 -30.12
C PHE A 765 14.98 -10.93 -29.04
N TYR A 766 15.44 -9.75 -29.45
CA TYR A 766 15.93 -8.72 -28.54
C TYR A 766 15.32 -7.35 -28.86
N GLU A 767 14.87 -6.69 -27.81
CA GLU A 767 14.34 -5.33 -27.85
C GLU A 767 14.94 -4.53 -26.70
N ILE A 768 15.28 -3.26 -26.97
CA ILE A 768 15.73 -2.31 -25.95
C ILE A 768 14.95 -1.01 -26.11
N GLY A 769 14.77 -0.30 -25.01
CA GLY A 769 14.13 1.00 -25.07
C GLY A 769 14.22 1.78 -23.77
N PHE A 770 13.65 2.97 -23.82
CA PHE A 770 13.48 3.79 -22.63
C PHE A 770 12.14 4.53 -22.69
N GLY A 771 11.67 4.95 -21.53
CA GLY A 771 10.46 5.73 -21.35
C GLY A 771 10.73 6.98 -20.52
N LEU A 772 10.08 8.07 -20.89
CA LEU A 772 10.07 9.33 -20.14
C LEU A 772 8.65 9.62 -19.67
N GLY A 773 8.48 9.84 -18.37
CA GLY A 773 7.21 10.16 -17.75
C GLY A 773 7.35 11.30 -16.76
N GLN A 774 6.28 11.64 -16.09
CA GLN A 774 6.27 12.60 -15.00
C GLN A 774 5.66 11.93 -13.77
N GLY A 775 6.23 12.17 -12.59
CA GLY A 775 5.96 11.40 -11.38
C GLY A 775 4.49 11.32 -10.93
N ILE A 776 3.63 12.27 -11.33
CA ILE A 776 2.20 12.30 -10.97
C ILE A 776 1.32 11.74 -12.10
N ILE A 777 1.73 11.95 -13.35
CA ILE A 777 0.91 11.59 -14.50
C ILE A 777 1.15 10.11 -14.83
N PRO A 778 0.11 9.25 -14.81
CA PRO A 778 0.25 7.82 -15.11
C PRO A 778 0.42 7.59 -16.63
N LEU A 779 1.22 8.42 -17.28
CA LEU A 779 1.51 8.35 -18.69
C LEU A 779 3.02 8.43 -18.91
N GLN A 780 3.55 7.57 -19.77
CA GLN A 780 4.95 7.55 -20.13
C GLN A 780 5.10 7.45 -21.65
N LEU A 781 5.92 8.32 -22.23
CA LEU A 781 6.31 8.24 -23.63
C LEU A 781 7.48 7.29 -23.75
N GLU A 782 7.33 6.22 -24.53
CA GLU A 782 8.32 5.16 -24.66
C GLU A 782 8.91 5.15 -26.07
N PHE A 783 10.19 4.82 -26.15
CA PHE A 783 10.97 4.69 -27.36
C PHE A 783 11.62 3.31 -27.36
N ALA A 784 11.35 2.48 -28.37
CA ALA A 784 11.79 1.09 -28.43
C ALA A 784 12.41 0.74 -29.77
N TRP A 785 13.46 -0.08 -29.76
CA TRP A 785 14.19 -0.55 -30.93
C TRP A 785 14.29 -2.07 -30.92
N LYS A 786 14.02 -2.68 -32.09
CA LYS A 786 14.42 -4.07 -32.35
C LYS A 786 15.94 -4.14 -32.59
N LEU A 787 16.60 -5.10 -31.95
CA LEU A 787 18.03 -5.34 -32.16
C LEU A 787 18.27 -6.40 -33.20
N ASN A 788 17.29 -7.27 -33.47
CA ASN A 788 17.32 -8.30 -34.50
C ASN A 788 15.90 -8.52 -35.06
N TYR A 789 15.73 -9.44 -36.00
CA TYR A 789 14.48 -9.67 -36.75
C TYR A 789 13.94 -8.37 -37.36
N LEU A 790 14.84 -7.61 -37.96
CA LEU A 790 14.54 -6.33 -38.58
C LEU A 790 13.51 -6.46 -39.73
N GLY A 791 12.58 -5.53 -39.80
CA GLY A 791 11.49 -5.53 -40.77
C GLY A 791 10.52 -4.37 -40.47
N SER A 792 9.27 -4.68 -40.15
CA SER A 792 8.31 -3.67 -39.68
C SER A 792 8.58 -3.35 -38.20
N ASN A 793 8.28 -2.10 -37.80
CA ASN A 793 8.36 -1.63 -36.40
C ASN A 793 9.77 -1.78 -35.79
N ASN A 794 10.84 -1.53 -36.58
CA ASN A 794 12.21 -1.58 -36.06
C ASN A 794 12.43 -0.52 -34.97
N PHE A 795 11.71 0.59 -35.05
CA PHE A 795 11.66 1.65 -34.08
C PHE A 795 10.18 2.05 -33.86
N VAL A 796 9.79 2.16 -32.61
CA VAL A 796 8.42 2.51 -32.21
C VAL A 796 8.46 3.60 -31.15
N ILE A 797 7.56 4.56 -31.30
CA ILE A 797 7.21 5.51 -30.23
C ILE A 797 5.80 5.13 -29.75
N SER A 798 5.66 4.93 -28.45
CA SER A 798 4.39 4.52 -27.85
C SER A 798 4.09 5.26 -26.56
N LEU A 799 2.81 5.29 -26.18
CA LEU A 799 2.32 5.85 -24.95
C LEU A 799 1.96 4.70 -23.99
N ASN A 800 2.70 4.59 -22.91
CA ASN A 800 2.36 3.67 -21.82
C ASN A 800 1.35 4.35 -20.90
N THR A 801 0.19 3.73 -20.75
CA THR A 801 -0.97 4.32 -20.05
C THR A 801 -1.11 3.86 -18.61
N PHE A 802 -0.17 3.14 -18.03
CA PHE A 802 -0.17 2.71 -16.63
C PHE A 802 1.26 2.39 -16.19
N ALA A 803 2.11 3.41 -16.17
CA ALA A 803 3.54 3.29 -15.88
C ALA A 803 3.90 3.19 -14.37
N PHE A 804 2.94 2.89 -13.49
CA PHE A 804 3.16 2.80 -12.04
C PHE A 804 3.05 1.38 -11.52
#